data_385ca9f2b23b51b4779fe339ff8b2cb2
#
_entry.id   385ca9f2b23b51b4779fe339ff8b2cb2
#
_cell.length_a   1.000
_cell.length_b   1.000
_cell.length_c   1.000
_cell.angle_alpha   90.00
_cell.angle_beta   90.00
_cell.angle_gamma   90.00
#
_symmetry.space_group_name_H-M   'P 1'
#
loop_
_entity.id
_entity.type
_entity.pdbx_description
1 polymer ?
#
loop_
_entity_poly.entity_id
_entity_poly.type
_entity_poly.pdbx_seq_one_letter_code
_entity_poly.pdbx_strand_id
1 'polypeptide(L)'
;MTRPARIITWTLATLITLLAILVVVIATFDWNRAKPLLNEKVSAALQRPFAINGNLAVKWRTEPEEGGWRAWVPWPHFIAEDLTLGNPEWLKQPQMVGLEKVEFRLSPLPLIFQHIVIPRINLTKPNASLTRLADGRANWTFDFGPKDENAEPSKWVLDIGAIGFDQGNVSYNDQILKADMKVQIDPLGKPIPFSEIVGKARAEKSAGAQDYAFGLKASGRYKDQPVSGTGKIGGLLALQDASQPFPLQADVRIADTHVVVAGTLTDPRNLGALDLRLKLSGASLGNLFPLTGVTLPDTPAYSTDGHLLANLHAAEGARFSYEGFNGKIGDSDIHGDLAFVASKPRPKLNGKLVSNQLLFKDLAPLIGADSNAEQKARGGASKQPGDKVLPVEEFRTERWRAMDADVSFSGKRIVHSSKLPFNDLAVHLILDDGLLRLQPLRFGVAGGNLAANIRLDGRNVPMQGRARLTARGFKLKELFPGFAPMQTSFGQLNGDADISGRGNSVAALLGTANGDMRMLINDGAISRELMELAGLNVGNYVVGKLFGDKDVQINCAAADVGIKDGLASTRVFVFDTENAIIYVDGTVNFASEQLDLKITPESKGLRLFSLRSPLYVRGKFVKPSAGVQALPLALRGAGMVALGVAIGPAAGLLALIAPGDGEQNQCTPLLEQMKAGKAPAEVKTKK
;
A
#
# COMPACT_ATOMS: atom_id res chain seq x y z
N MET A 1 84.35 -41.90 -4.72
CA MET A 1 83.27 -41.31 -5.45
C MET A 1 83.46 -41.46 -6.94
N THR A 2 82.59 -42.17 -7.61
CA THR A 2 82.62 -42.40 -9.08
C THR A 2 82.41 -41.02 -9.81
N ARG A 3 83.04 -40.89 -11.02
CA ARG A 3 82.92 -39.67 -11.82
C ARG A 3 81.46 -39.12 -11.93
N PRO A 4 80.40 -39.94 -12.10
CA PRO A 4 79.03 -39.45 -12.14
C PRO A 4 78.56 -38.86 -10.80
N ALA A 5 78.96 -39.46 -9.68
CA ALA A 5 78.54 -38.91 -8.35
C ALA A 5 79.15 -37.55 -8.08
N ARG A 6 80.39 -37.26 -8.56
CA ARG A 6 80.97 -35.90 -8.45
C ARG A 6 80.20 -34.86 -9.31
N ILE A 7 79.80 -35.22 -10.52
CA ILE A 7 79.04 -34.32 -11.38
C ILE A 7 77.71 -34.03 -10.78
N ILE A 8 76.95 -35.01 -10.24
CA ILE A 8 75.68 -34.81 -9.53
C ILE A 8 75.86 -33.91 -8.31
N THR A 9 76.91 -34.13 -7.50
CA THR A 9 77.19 -33.28 -6.32
C THR A 9 77.47 -31.83 -6.70
N TRP A 10 78.30 -31.58 -7.75
CA TRP A 10 78.60 -30.23 -8.21
C TRP A 10 77.39 -29.55 -8.85
N THR A 11 76.54 -30.24 -9.63
CA THR A 11 75.31 -29.70 -10.19
C THR A 11 74.29 -29.38 -9.08
N LEU A 12 74.14 -30.24 -8.08
CA LEU A 12 73.30 -29.96 -6.94
C LEU A 12 73.79 -28.77 -6.09
N ALA A 13 75.10 -28.69 -5.83
CA ALA A 13 75.72 -27.56 -5.12
C ALA A 13 75.54 -26.23 -5.86
N THR A 14 75.72 -26.26 -7.19
CA THR A 14 75.50 -25.07 -8.04
C THR A 14 74.01 -24.64 -8.02
N LEU A 15 73.10 -25.59 -8.12
CA LEU A 15 71.67 -25.31 -8.05
C LEU A 15 71.27 -24.72 -6.70
N ILE A 16 71.77 -25.28 -5.57
CA ILE A 16 71.53 -24.76 -4.21
C ILE A 16 72.13 -23.38 -4.06
N THR A 17 73.35 -23.11 -4.58
CA THR A 17 73.98 -21.82 -4.54
C THR A 17 73.19 -20.77 -5.35
N LEU A 18 72.76 -21.11 -6.57
CA LEU A 18 71.89 -20.24 -7.39
C LEU A 18 70.57 -19.94 -6.71
N LEU A 19 69.97 -20.95 -6.08
CA LEU A 19 68.72 -20.77 -5.31
C LEU A 19 68.96 -19.85 -4.09
N ALA A 20 70.08 -20.06 -3.36
CA ALA A 20 70.44 -19.18 -2.25
C ALA A 20 70.67 -17.72 -2.69
N ILE A 21 71.39 -17.51 -3.79
CA ILE A 21 71.57 -16.18 -4.38
C ILE A 21 70.24 -15.57 -4.77
N LEU A 22 69.38 -16.34 -5.43
CA LEU A 22 68.02 -15.88 -5.82
C LEU A 22 67.20 -15.43 -4.58
N VAL A 23 67.21 -16.26 -3.53
CA VAL A 23 66.53 -15.94 -2.28
C VAL A 23 67.09 -14.66 -1.63
N VAL A 24 68.41 -14.48 -1.58
CA VAL A 24 69.06 -13.28 -1.05
C VAL A 24 68.70 -12.06 -1.89
N VAL A 25 68.74 -12.16 -3.22
CA VAL A 25 68.33 -11.09 -4.13
C VAL A 25 66.87 -10.68 -3.90
N ILE A 26 65.96 -11.65 -3.84
CA ILE A 26 64.53 -11.36 -3.60
C ILE A 26 64.30 -10.81 -2.21
N ALA A 27 65.02 -11.27 -1.19
CA ALA A 27 64.90 -10.83 0.21
C ALA A 27 65.43 -9.44 0.45
N THR A 28 66.45 -9.03 -0.31
CA THR A 28 67.09 -7.69 -0.18
C THR A 28 66.64 -6.69 -1.24
N PHE A 29 65.78 -7.13 -2.16
CA PHE A 29 65.30 -6.27 -3.25
C PHE A 29 64.44 -5.11 -2.70
N ASP A 30 64.74 -3.89 -3.15
CA ASP A 30 63.87 -2.73 -2.87
C ASP A 30 62.65 -2.76 -3.80
N TRP A 31 61.53 -3.27 -3.24
CA TRP A 31 60.28 -3.45 -3.98
C TRP A 31 59.65 -2.12 -4.45
N ASN A 32 60.03 -0.98 -3.86
CA ASN A 32 59.63 0.33 -4.36
C ASN A 32 60.05 0.59 -5.80
N ARG A 33 61.14 -0.03 -6.28
CA ARG A 33 61.58 0.05 -7.66
C ARG A 33 60.61 -0.64 -8.64
N ALA A 34 59.82 -1.59 -8.17
CA ALA A 34 58.82 -2.27 -8.98
C ALA A 34 57.50 -1.47 -9.13
N LYS A 35 57.28 -0.43 -8.30
CA LYS A 35 56.01 0.35 -8.34
C LYS A 35 55.68 0.91 -9.73
N PRO A 36 56.59 1.57 -10.47
CA PRO A 36 56.22 2.10 -11.80
C PRO A 36 55.69 1.04 -12.74
N LEU A 37 56.37 -0.11 -12.78
CA LEU A 37 55.96 -1.26 -13.61
C LEU A 37 54.61 -1.82 -13.18
N LEU A 38 54.40 -1.97 -11.87
CA LEU A 38 53.13 -2.47 -11.34
C LEU A 38 51.98 -1.49 -11.63
N ASN A 39 52.19 -0.20 -11.39
CA ASN A 39 51.23 0.85 -11.68
C ASN A 39 50.85 0.87 -13.16
N GLU A 40 51.81 0.79 -14.07
CA GLU A 40 51.59 0.75 -15.52
C GLU A 40 50.78 -0.53 -15.92
N LYS A 41 51.23 -1.72 -15.47
CA LYS A 41 50.61 -2.99 -15.85
C LYS A 41 49.18 -3.11 -15.30
N VAL A 42 48.97 -2.71 -14.03
CA VAL A 42 47.62 -2.76 -13.43
C VAL A 42 46.74 -1.69 -14.05
N SER A 43 47.25 -0.50 -14.32
CA SER A 43 46.46 0.55 -15.01
C SER A 43 46.05 0.10 -16.42
N ALA A 44 46.95 -0.54 -17.18
CA ALA A 44 46.63 -1.08 -18.50
C ALA A 44 45.60 -2.22 -18.43
N ALA A 45 45.73 -3.13 -17.46
CA ALA A 45 44.80 -4.24 -17.28
C ALA A 45 43.41 -3.80 -16.87
N LEU A 46 43.31 -2.79 -16.02
CA LEU A 46 42.02 -2.27 -15.53
C LEU A 46 41.44 -1.15 -16.40
N GLN A 47 42.26 -0.62 -17.36
CA GLN A 47 41.94 0.57 -18.14
C GLN A 47 41.56 1.77 -17.25
N ARG A 48 42.25 1.89 -16.12
CA ARG A 48 42.03 2.89 -15.10
C ARG A 48 43.38 3.32 -14.49
N PRO A 49 43.53 4.58 -14.14
CA PRO A 49 44.74 5.02 -13.41
C PRO A 49 44.85 4.27 -12.08
N PHE A 50 45.85 3.45 -11.94
CA PHE A 50 46.19 2.79 -10.67
C PHE A 50 47.54 3.27 -10.16
N ALA A 51 47.63 3.52 -8.88
CA ALA A 51 48.89 3.93 -8.26
C ALA A 51 49.06 3.38 -6.85
N ILE A 52 50.27 2.97 -6.54
CA ILE A 52 50.77 2.72 -5.19
C ILE A 52 51.64 3.95 -4.82
N ASN A 53 51.02 4.89 -4.06
CA ASN A 53 51.69 6.16 -3.71
C ASN A 53 52.63 5.99 -2.50
N GLY A 54 52.22 5.15 -1.54
CA GLY A 54 53.00 4.84 -0.34
C GLY A 54 54.08 3.78 -0.55
N ASN A 55 54.48 3.11 0.52
CA ASN A 55 55.54 2.13 0.52
C ASN A 55 55.06 0.77 -0.04
N LEU A 56 55.89 0.12 -0.84
CA LEU A 56 55.70 -1.27 -1.29
C LEU A 56 56.83 -2.12 -0.69
N ALA A 57 56.43 -3.08 0.15
CA ALA A 57 57.40 -3.95 0.85
C ALA A 57 56.95 -5.43 0.76
N VAL A 58 57.93 -6.29 0.75
CA VAL A 58 57.74 -7.74 0.93
C VAL A 58 58.53 -8.18 2.13
N LYS A 59 57.85 -8.69 3.13
CA LYS A 59 58.47 -9.22 4.35
C LYS A 59 58.35 -10.75 4.35
N TRP A 60 59.45 -11.41 4.60
CA TRP A 60 59.51 -12.86 4.67
C TRP A 60 59.27 -13.32 6.10
N ARG A 61 58.24 -14.13 6.35
CA ARG A 61 57.91 -14.65 7.68
C ARG A 61 57.58 -16.13 7.59
N THR A 62 57.94 -16.91 8.61
CA THR A 62 57.52 -18.28 8.76
C THR A 62 56.10 -18.34 9.32
N GLU A 63 55.31 -19.33 8.88
CA GLU A 63 53.91 -19.50 9.30
C GLU A 63 53.80 -20.80 10.13
N PRO A 64 53.88 -20.71 11.48
CA PRO A 64 53.80 -21.90 12.36
C PRO A 64 52.49 -22.65 12.25
N GLU A 65 51.41 -21.97 11.82
CA GLU A 65 50.07 -22.53 11.67
C GLU A 65 49.97 -23.57 10.54
N GLU A 66 50.89 -23.55 9.59
CA GLU A 66 50.92 -24.52 8.45
C GLU A 66 51.28 -25.95 8.89
N GLY A 67 51.95 -26.13 10.01
CA GLY A 67 52.34 -27.40 10.58
C GLY A 67 53.41 -28.14 9.80
N GLY A 68 54.09 -29.09 10.44
CA GLY A 68 55.13 -29.90 9.83
C GLY A 68 56.30 -29.11 9.23
N TRP A 69 56.91 -29.60 8.16
CA TRP A 69 58.04 -28.94 7.49
C TRP A 69 57.65 -27.63 6.77
N ARG A 70 56.36 -27.46 6.44
CA ARG A 70 55.85 -26.24 5.78
C ARG A 70 55.95 -24.99 6.70
N ALA A 71 55.87 -25.19 8.01
CA ALA A 71 56.05 -24.10 8.98
C ALA A 71 57.45 -23.46 8.96
N TRP A 72 58.44 -24.14 8.36
CA TRP A 72 59.82 -23.61 8.22
C TRP A 72 60.05 -22.87 6.89
N VAL A 73 59.11 -22.99 5.93
CA VAL A 73 59.21 -22.27 4.64
C VAL A 73 58.81 -20.82 4.87
N PRO A 74 59.68 -19.81 4.57
CA PRO A 74 59.30 -18.41 4.71
C PRO A 74 58.30 -18.02 3.60
N TRP A 75 57.21 -17.41 4.05
CA TRP A 75 56.15 -16.90 3.16
C TRP A 75 56.38 -15.41 2.86
N PRO A 76 56.21 -14.98 1.57
CA PRO A 76 56.25 -13.54 1.26
C PRO A 76 54.94 -12.88 1.69
N HIS A 77 55.03 -11.88 2.55
CA HIS A 77 53.99 -10.98 2.98
C HIS A 77 54.12 -9.69 2.21
N PHE A 78 53.21 -9.44 1.30
CA PHE A 78 53.13 -8.22 0.51
C PHE A 78 52.38 -7.16 1.31
N ILE A 79 52.95 -5.97 1.39
CA ILE A 79 52.42 -4.79 2.03
C ILE A 79 52.51 -3.65 1.05
N ALA A 80 51.39 -3.09 0.65
CA ALA A 80 51.35 -1.88 -0.17
C ALA A 80 50.48 -0.84 0.56
N GLU A 81 51.00 0.40 0.60
CA GLU A 81 50.42 1.52 1.30
C GLU A 81 49.94 2.59 0.30
N ASP A 82 48.87 3.33 0.68
CA ASP A 82 48.28 4.43 -0.09
C ASP A 82 48.01 4.03 -1.57
N LEU A 83 47.11 3.06 -1.74
CA LEU A 83 46.70 2.61 -3.07
C LEU A 83 45.49 3.43 -3.55
N THR A 84 45.56 3.83 -4.81
CA THR A 84 44.45 4.53 -5.46
C THR A 84 44.10 3.91 -6.79
N LEU A 85 42.80 3.80 -7.06
CA LEU A 85 42.25 3.47 -8.36
C LEU A 85 41.41 4.65 -8.85
N GLY A 86 41.77 5.18 -10.00
CA GLY A 86 41.12 6.35 -10.60
C GLY A 86 39.74 6.00 -11.22
N ASN A 87 39.00 7.05 -11.42
CA ASN A 87 37.77 7.02 -12.21
C ASN A 87 38.06 7.01 -13.72
N PRO A 88 37.09 6.64 -14.56
CA PRO A 88 37.18 6.86 -16.00
C PRO A 88 37.22 8.37 -16.33
N GLU A 89 37.80 8.72 -17.46
CA GLU A 89 37.97 10.10 -17.90
C GLU A 89 36.68 10.93 -17.98
N TRP A 90 35.55 10.27 -18.22
CA TRP A 90 34.25 10.93 -18.30
C TRP A 90 33.69 11.38 -16.94
N LEU A 91 34.30 10.97 -15.81
CA LEU A 91 33.88 11.37 -14.46
C LEU A 91 34.87 12.39 -13.87
N LYS A 92 34.35 13.54 -13.43
CA LYS A 92 35.18 14.65 -12.90
C LYS A 92 35.92 14.30 -11.60
N GLN A 93 35.37 13.41 -10.78
CA GLN A 93 36.06 12.94 -9.57
C GLN A 93 37.27 12.09 -9.96
N PRO A 94 38.47 12.39 -9.48
CA PRO A 94 39.68 11.69 -9.95
C PRO A 94 39.77 10.26 -9.41
N GLN A 95 39.25 9.99 -8.21
CA GLN A 95 39.46 8.74 -7.49
C GLN A 95 38.15 7.96 -7.32
N MET A 96 38.19 6.68 -7.67
CA MET A 96 37.10 5.72 -7.46
C MET A 96 37.26 4.91 -6.18
N VAL A 97 38.48 4.35 -5.97
CA VAL A 97 38.82 3.56 -4.78
C VAL A 97 40.10 4.06 -4.17
N GLY A 98 40.13 4.17 -2.85
CA GLY A 98 41.33 4.45 -2.06
C GLY A 98 41.47 3.40 -0.96
N LEU A 99 42.69 2.99 -0.67
CA LEU A 99 43.07 2.04 0.36
C LEU A 99 44.27 2.56 1.12
N GLU A 100 44.18 2.70 2.44
CA GLU A 100 45.34 3.10 3.24
C GLU A 100 46.44 2.04 3.17
N LYS A 101 46.07 0.76 3.23
CA LYS A 101 47.01 -0.36 3.17
C LYS A 101 46.32 -1.64 2.68
N VAL A 102 47.08 -2.42 1.89
CA VAL A 102 46.74 -3.80 1.53
C VAL A 102 47.83 -4.72 2.06
N GLU A 103 47.47 -5.73 2.78
CA GLU A 103 48.37 -6.79 3.24
C GLU A 103 47.84 -8.15 2.80
N PHE A 104 48.67 -8.98 2.17
CA PHE A 104 48.38 -10.35 1.85
C PHE A 104 49.62 -11.23 1.91
N ARG A 105 49.44 -12.47 2.20
CA ARG A 105 50.47 -13.50 2.13
C ARG A 105 50.23 -14.40 0.96
N LEU A 106 51.29 -14.81 0.31
CA LEU A 106 51.28 -15.73 -0.82
C LEU A 106 51.87 -17.05 -0.43
N SER A 107 51.17 -18.18 -0.73
CA SER A 107 51.72 -19.52 -0.52
C SER A 107 52.80 -19.82 -1.57
N PRO A 108 54.04 -20.03 -1.21
CA PRO A 108 55.12 -20.19 -2.22
C PRO A 108 55.10 -21.54 -2.92
N LEU A 109 54.70 -22.62 -2.26
CA LEU A 109 54.72 -23.97 -2.80
C LEU A 109 53.77 -24.20 -3.96
N PRO A 110 52.48 -23.75 -3.90
CA PRO A 110 51.56 -23.90 -5.02
C PRO A 110 52.00 -23.17 -6.30
N LEU A 111 52.84 -22.13 -6.21
CA LEU A 111 53.37 -21.42 -7.38
C LEU A 111 54.15 -22.32 -8.34
N ILE A 112 54.83 -23.34 -7.81
CA ILE A 112 55.54 -24.35 -8.61
C ILE A 112 54.60 -25.08 -9.57
N PHE A 113 53.32 -25.21 -9.18
CA PHE A 113 52.26 -25.86 -9.95
C PHE A 113 51.32 -24.87 -10.64
N GLN A 114 51.78 -23.60 -10.83
CA GLN A 114 50.99 -22.53 -11.44
C GLN A 114 49.71 -22.18 -10.66
N HIS A 115 49.67 -22.45 -9.35
CA HIS A 115 48.58 -22.08 -8.47
C HIS A 115 49.01 -20.90 -7.60
N ILE A 116 48.30 -19.78 -7.69
CA ILE A 116 48.47 -18.61 -6.85
C ILE A 116 47.46 -18.74 -5.69
N VAL A 117 47.96 -19.11 -4.52
CA VAL A 117 47.12 -19.29 -3.32
C VAL A 117 47.40 -18.11 -2.35
N ILE A 118 46.37 -17.29 -2.11
CA ILE A 118 46.39 -16.17 -1.18
C ILE A 118 45.40 -16.51 -0.05
N PRO A 119 45.86 -17.08 1.08
CA PRO A 119 44.94 -17.50 2.13
C PRO A 119 44.09 -16.36 2.71
N ARG A 120 44.65 -15.13 2.75
CA ARG A 120 43.94 -13.96 3.26
C ARG A 120 44.50 -12.68 2.68
N ILE A 121 43.58 -11.79 2.31
CA ILE A 121 43.87 -10.36 1.98
C ILE A 121 43.25 -9.50 3.07
N ASN A 122 44.03 -8.61 3.67
CA ASN A 122 43.55 -7.61 4.62
C ASN A 122 43.63 -6.23 3.99
N LEU A 123 42.52 -5.51 4.03
CA LEU A 123 42.39 -4.14 3.52
C LEU A 123 42.20 -3.18 4.69
N THR A 124 43.00 -2.12 4.78
CA THR A 124 42.87 -1.09 5.81
C THR A 124 42.16 0.12 5.24
N LYS A 125 41.07 0.52 5.87
CA LYS A 125 40.21 1.67 5.53
C LYS A 125 39.89 1.78 4.04
N PRO A 126 39.29 0.73 3.42
CA PRO A 126 38.86 0.83 2.04
C PRO A 126 37.79 1.93 1.91
N ASN A 127 37.95 2.78 0.93
CA ASN A 127 37.01 3.85 0.58
C ASN A 127 36.67 3.74 -0.90
N ALA A 128 35.40 3.57 -1.24
CA ALA A 128 34.94 3.47 -2.62
C ALA A 128 33.87 4.53 -2.93
N SER A 129 33.99 5.18 -4.09
CA SER A 129 33.01 6.12 -4.62
C SER A 129 32.41 5.56 -5.90
N LEU A 130 31.18 5.05 -5.81
CA LEU A 130 30.45 4.43 -6.90
C LEU A 130 29.46 5.43 -7.49
N THR A 131 29.59 5.74 -8.79
CA THR A 131 28.76 6.73 -9.47
C THR A 131 28.16 6.17 -10.76
N ARG A 132 26.84 6.28 -10.92
CA ARG A 132 26.13 6.04 -12.16
C ARG A 132 25.47 7.32 -12.66
N LEU A 133 25.75 7.68 -13.93
CA LEU A 133 25.19 8.83 -14.58
C LEU A 133 23.78 8.56 -15.15
N ALA A 134 23.09 9.62 -15.53
CA ALA A 134 21.74 9.54 -16.13
C ALA A 134 21.72 8.81 -17.49
N ASP A 135 22.83 8.76 -18.21
CA ASP A 135 23.01 8.04 -19.47
C ASP A 135 23.27 6.53 -19.28
N GLY A 136 23.34 6.06 -18.03
CA GLY A 136 23.55 4.66 -17.66
C GLY A 136 24.99 4.26 -17.44
N ARG A 137 25.97 5.09 -17.80
CA ARG A 137 27.39 4.79 -17.55
C ARG A 137 27.66 4.72 -16.05
N ALA A 138 28.34 3.67 -15.61
CA ALA A 138 28.69 3.44 -14.23
C ALA A 138 30.22 3.28 -14.09
N ASN A 139 30.82 3.92 -13.07
CA ASN A 139 32.28 3.88 -12.89
C ASN A 139 32.79 2.51 -12.41
N TRP A 140 31.93 1.63 -11.94
CA TRP A 140 32.28 0.25 -11.56
C TRP A 140 32.20 -0.76 -12.73
N THR A 141 31.83 -0.32 -13.92
CA THR A 141 31.87 -1.15 -15.13
C THR A 141 33.26 -1.06 -15.73
N PHE A 142 33.93 -2.19 -15.81
CA PHE A 142 35.25 -2.31 -16.42
C PHE A 142 35.10 -2.94 -17.79
N ASP A 143 35.74 -2.34 -18.81
CA ASP A 143 35.85 -2.91 -20.13
C ASP A 143 37.21 -3.63 -20.24
N PHE A 144 37.19 -4.93 -20.19
CA PHE A 144 38.40 -5.75 -20.33
C PHE A 144 38.74 -6.04 -21.81
N GLY A 145 38.05 -5.37 -22.74
CA GLY A 145 38.17 -5.64 -24.17
C GLY A 145 37.52 -6.96 -24.61
N PRO A 146 37.45 -7.23 -25.91
CA PRO A 146 36.92 -8.48 -26.41
C PRO A 146 37.79 -9.62 -25.90
N LYS A 147 37.16 -10.64 -25.28
CA LYS A 147 37.87 -11.88 -24.99
C LYS A 147 38.32 -12.48 -26.33
N ASP A 148 39.61 -12.64 -26.50
CA ASP A 148 40.12 -13.43 -27.62
C ASP A 148 39.64 -14.85 -27.46
N GLU A 149 38.62 -15.24 -28.25
CA GLU A 149 38.01 -16.57 -28.19
C GLU A 149 39.01 -17.68 -28.52
N ASN A 150 40.16 -17.34 -29.13
CA ASN A 150 41.24 -18.25 -29.46
C ASN A 150 42.39 -18.23 -28.43
N ALA A 151 42.31 -17.41 -27.39
CA ALA A 151 43.34 -17.39 -26.34
C ALA A 151 43.29 -18.71 -25.54
N GLU A 152 44.39 -19.44 -25.48
CA GLU A 152 44.50 -20.60 -24.58
C GLU A 152 44.18 -20.17 -23.15
N PRO A 153 43.32 -20.91 -22.41
CA PRO A 153 42.99 -20.57 -21.02
C PRO A 153 44.28 -20.55 -20.20
N SER A 154 44.41 -19.49 -19.38
CA SER A 154 45.56 -19.34 -18.50
C SER A 154 45.75 -20.59 -17.65
N LYS A 155 46.94 -21.15 -17.68
CA LYS A 155 47.32 -22.29 -16.84
C LYS A 155 47.42 -21.91 -15.35
N TRP A 156 47.40 -20.60 -15.04
CA TRP A 156 47.47 -20.10 -13.69
C TRP A 156 46.08 -20.05 -13.06
N VAL A 157 45.95 -20.69 -11.91
CA VAL A 157 44.72 -20.67 -11.08
C VAL A 157 44.96 -19.74 -9.88
N LEU A 158 44.06 -18.83 -9.68
CA LEU A 158 44.07 -17.90 -8.51
C LEU A 158 43.03 -18.37 -7.48
N ASP A 159 43.50 -18.63 -6.27
CA ASP A 159 42.68 -19.03 -5.13
C ASP A 159 42.85 -18.01 -3.98
N ILE A 160 41.77 -17.38 -3.56
CA ILE A 160 41.73 -16.40 -2.45
C ILE A 160 40.85 -16.98 -1.35
N GLY A 161 41.46 -17.31 -0.21
CA GLY A 161 40.78 -17.95 0.90
C GLY A 161 39.85 -17.03 1.72
N ALA A 162 40.29 -15.79 1.98
CA ALA A 162 39.48 -14.81 2.72
C ALA A 162 39.86 -13.36 2.38
N ILE A 163 38.89 -12.47 2.41
CA ILE A 163 39.10 -11.02 2.34
C ILE A 163 38.58 -10.42 3.64
N GLY A 164 39.49 -9.80 4.42
CA GLY A 164 39.17 -9.06 5.62
C GLY A 164 39.44 -7.57 5.39
N PHE A 165 38.67 -6.72 6.06
CA PHE A 165 39.01 -5.31 6.19
C PHE A 165 38.58 -4.79 7.55
N ASP A 166 39.24 -3.74 8.01
CA ASP A 166 38.73 -2.89 9.06
C ASP A 166 37.77 -1.86 8.42
N GLN A 167 37.22 -0.99 9.09
CA GLN A 167 36.26 0.03 8.70
C GLN A 167 36.29 0.46 7.20
N GLY A 168 35.32 -0.04 6.41
CA GLY A 168 35.14 0.34 5.01
C GLY A 168 34.08 1.44 4.84
N ASN A 169 34.28 2.32 3.85
CA ASN A 169 33.32 3.36 3.49
C ASN A 169 32.97 3.27 2.01
N VAL A 170 31.69 3.32 1.69
CA VAL A 170 31.21 3.35 0.31
C VAL A 170 30.26 4.53 0.13
N SER A 171 30.58 5.42 -0.81
CA SER A 171 29.68 6.46 -1.29
C SER A 171 29.05 5.95 -2.60
N TYR A 172 27.71 5.95 -2.66
CA TYR A 172 26.96 5.51 -3.82
C TYR A 172 26.07 6.63 -4.34
N ASN A 173 26.36 7.12 -5.56
CA ASN A 173 25.58 8.13 -6.25
C ASN A 173 25.02 7.58 -7.55
N ASP A 174 23.69 7.56 -7.67
CA ASP A 174 22.99 7.01 -8.82
C ASP A 174 21.93 8.00 -9.32
N GLN A 175 22.19 8.61 -10.47
CA GLN A 175 21.31 9.61 -11.06
C GLN A 175 20.00 9.01 -11.62
N ILE A 176 20.01 7.74 -12.04
CA ILE A 176 18.81 7.04 -12.54
C ILE A 176 17.87 6.71 -11.39
N LEU A 177 18.40 6.13 -10.31
CA LEU A 177 17.65 5.80 -9.11
C LEU A 177 17.42 7.00 -8.20
N LYS A 178 18.04 8.16 -8.49
CA LYS A 178 18.08 9.35 -7.61
C LYS A 178 18.50 8.96 -6.18
N ALA A 179 19.57 8.18 -6.08
CA ALA A 179 20.13 7.70 -4.82
C ALA A 179 21.46 8.39 -4.55
N ASP A 180 21.64 8.92 -3.35
CA ASP A 180 22.90 9.47 -2.82
C ASP A 180 23.06 8.93 -1.40
N MET A 181 23.92 7.91 -1.26
CA MET A 181 24.04 7.10 -0.06
C MET A 181 25.49 7.04 0.42
N LYS A 182 25.68 7.07 1.73
CA LYS A 182 26.93 6.76 2.40
C LYS A 182 26.75 5.52 3.24
N VAL A 183 27.57 4.51 3.02
CA VAL A 183 27.51 3.22 3.73
C VAL A 183 28.85 2.97 4.40
N GLN A 184 28.84 2.83 5.71
CA GLN A 184 29.95 2.35 6.51
C GLN A 184 29.82 0.85 6.67
N ILE A 185 30.92 0.11 6.52
CA ILE A 185 30.96 -1.35 6.60
C ILE A 185 32.00 -1.73 7.63
N ASP A 186 31.57 -2.41 8.68
CA ASP A 186 32.45 -2.83 9.79
C ASP A 186 32.39 -4.35 9.95
N PRO A 187 33.53 -5.02 10.19
CA PRO A 187 33.53 -6.44 10.52
C PRO A 187 32.85 -6.66 11.87
N LEU A 188 32.05 -7.74 12.00
CA LEU A 188 31.33 -8.07 13.22
C LEU A 188 32.22 -8.66 14.33
N GLY A 189 33.51 -8.87 14.06
CA GLY A 189 34.46 -9.51 14.96
C GLY A 189 34.24 -11.04 15.06
N LYS A 190 33.08 -11.46 15.60
CA LYS A 190 32.63 -12.85 15.51
C LYS A 190 31.46 -12.92 14.53
N PRO A 191 31.50 -13.87 13.56
CA PRO A 191 30.36 -14.10 12.68
C PRO A 191 29.09 -14.44 13.47
N ILE A 192 27.95 -13.92 13.03
CA ILE A 192 26.63 -14.21 13.63
C ILE A 192 25.96 -15.29 12.79
N PRO A 193 25.58 -16.43 13.39
CA PRO A 193 24.90 -17.49 12.66
C PRO A 193 23.62 -17.01 11.95
N PHE A 194 23.42 -17.43 10.71
CA PHE A 194 22.23 -17.06 9.92
C PHE A 194 20.94 -17.43 10.67
N SER A 195 20.91 -18.59 11.31
CA SER A 195 19.77 -19.08 12.08
C SER A 195 19.42 -18.19 13.29
N GLU A 196 20.37 -17.45 13.85
CA GLU A 196 20.13 -16.56 14.97
C GLU A 196 19.25 -15.36 14.57
N ILE A 197 19.38 -14.89 13.34
CA ILE A 197 18.61 -13.75 12.83
C ILE A 197 17.28 -14.18 12.19
N VAL A 198 17.29 -15.24 11.37
CA VAL A 198 16.09 -15.66 10.63
C VAL A 198 15.28 -16.74 11.34
N GLY A 199 15.83 -17.36 12.40
CA GLY A 199 15.24 -18.49 13.11
C GLY A 199 15.57 -19.86 12.48
N LYS A 200 15.60 -20.91 13.30
CA LYS A 200 16.06 -22.27 12.89
C LYS A 200 15.24 -22.84 11.73
N ALA A 201 13.90 -22.81 11.81
CA ALA A 201 13.02 -23.36 10.81
C ALA A 201 13.19 -22.72 9.41
N ARG A 202 13.57 -21.45 9.33
CA ARG A 202 13.85 -20.78 8.06
C ARG A 202 15.28 -21.03 7.58
N ALA A 203 16.23 -21.11 8.48
CA ALA A 203 17.61 -21.44 8.17
C ALA A 203 17.73 -22.84 7.55
N GLU A 204 16.94 -23.81 8.01
CA GLU A 204 16.87 -25.17 7.41
C GLU A 204 16.39 -25.17 5.96
N LYS A 205 15.48 -24.25 5.60
CA LYS A 205 15.02 -24.08 4.21
C LYS A 205 16.05 -23.39 3.31
N SER A 206 16.96 -22.62 3.89
CA SER A 206 18.03 -21.90 3.19
C SER A 206 19.36 -22.65 3.39
N ALA A 207 19.39 -23.95 3.11
CA ALA A 207 20.55 -24.80 3.31
C ALA A 207 21.79 -24.21 2.58
N GLY A 208 22.91 -24.09 3.31
CA GLY A 208 24.15 -23.51 2.78
C GLY A 208 24.32 -22.00 2.95
N ALA A 209 23.36 -21.28 3.53
CA ALA A 209 23.53 -19.87 3.82
C ALA A 209 24.64 -19.67 4.86
N GLN A 210 25.61 -18.80 4.55
CA GLN A 210 26.74 -18.48 5.40
C GLN A 210 26.34 -17.60 6.58
N ASP A 211 27.24 -17.47 7.56
CA ASP A 211 27.07 -16.56 8.69
C ASP A 211 27.23 -15.10 8.25
N TYR A 212 26.63 -14.18 9.02
CA TYR A 212 26.85 -12.74 8.84
C TYR A 212 28.25 -12.38 9.32
N ALA A 213 29.02 -11.71 8.47
CA ALA A 213 30.40 -11.33 8.72
C ALA A 213 30.59 -9.82 8.90
N PHE A 214 29.74 -9.02 8.29
CA PHE A 214 29.83 -7.55 8.27
C PHE A 214 28.55 -6.87 8.71
N GLY A 215 28.72 -5.79 9.49
CA GLY A 215 27.69 -4.83 9.82
C GLY A 215 27.72 -3.65 8.85
N LEU A 216 26.55 -3.12 8.53
CA LEU A 216 26.36 -1.97 7.65
C LEU A 216 25.68 -0.85 8.41
N LYS A 217 26.08 0.40 8.16
CA LYS A 217 25.38 1.61 8.58
C LYS A 217 25.24 2.53 7.38
N ALA A 218 24.01 2.79 6.98
CA ALA A 218 23.71 3.59 5.80
C ALA A 218 22.98 4.88 6.15
N SER A 219 23.28 5.96 5.42
CA SER A 219 22.57 7.23 5.49
C SER A 219 22.64 7.94 4.15
N GLY A 220 21.62 8.77 3.85
CA GLY A 220 21.60 9.50 2.58
C GLY A 220 20.21 9.86 2.13
N ARG A 221 20.00 9.83 0.81
CA ARG A 221 18.71 10.12 0.16
C ARG A 221 18.43 9.09 -0.93
N TYR A 222 17.14 8.74 -1.07
CA TYR A 222 16.62 7.92 -2.16
C TYR A 222 15.36 8.56 -2.70
N LYS A 223 15.33 8.88 -4.00
CA LYS A 223 14.21 9.60 -4.64
C LYS A 223 13.79 10.84 -3.84
N ASP A 224 14.78 11.63 -3.45
CA ASP A 224 14.64 12.85 -2.66
C ASP A 224 14.15 12.66 -1.20
N GLN A 225 13.91 11.42 -0.76
CA GLN A 225 13.52 11.09 0.61
C GLN A 225 14.74 10.77 1.48
N PRO A 226 14.78 11.20 2.74
CA PRO A 226 15.87 10.84 3.65
C PRO A 226 15.85 9.34 3.94
N VAL A 227 17.06 8.74 3.94
CA VAL A 227 17.26 7.33 4.24
C VAL A 227 18.27 7.20 5.36
N SER A 228 17.98 6.32 6.31
CA SER A 228 18.94 5.87 7.32
C SER A 228 18.64 4.43 7.71
N GLY A 229 19.69 3.68 8.05
CA GLY A 229 19.48 2.30 8.47
C GLY A 229 20.75 1.57 8.81
N THR A 230 20.55 0.35 9.27
CA THR A 230 21.63 -0.59 9.58
C THR A 230 21.36 -1.91 8.87
N GLY A 231 22.38 -2.72 8.71
CA GLY A 231 22.25 -4.03 8.10
C GLY A 231 23.35 -4.99 8.50
N LYS A 232 23.23 -6.22 8.06
CA LYS A 232 24.28 -7.23 8.16
C LYS A 232 24.33 -8.04 6.89
N ILE A 233 25.54 -8.41 6.47
CA ILE A 233 25.77 -9.22 5.27
C ILE A 233 26.79 -10.32 5.54
N GLY A 234 26.80 -11.33 4.69
CA GLY A 234 27.78 -12.40 4.69
C GLY A 234 29.19 -11.97 4.30
N GLY A 235 30.11 -12.92 4.24
CA GLY A 235 31.47 -12.69 3.81
C GLY A 235 31.55 -12.27 2.33
N LEU A 236 32.49 -11.38 1.98
CA LEU A 236 32.59 -10.83 0.62
C LEU A 236 32.91 -11.88 -0.45
N LEU A 237 33.62 -12.95 -0.10
CA LEU A 237 33.93 -14.03 -1.04
C LEU A 237 32.67 -14.83 -1.45
N ALA A 238 31.69 -14.90 -0.56
CA ALA A 238 30.41 -15.53 -0.87
C ALA A 238 29.63 -14.81 -1.99
N LEU A 239 29.93 -13.54 -2.24
CA LEU A 239 29.39 -12.81 -3.41
C LEU A 239 29.87 -13.38 -4.76
N GLN A 240 30.95 -14.20 -4.75
CA GLN A 240 31.50 -14.78 -5.98
C GLN A 240 30.86 -16.12 -6.34
N ASP A 241 30.23 -16.78 -5.38
CA ASP A 241 29.59 -18.08 -5.57
C ASP A 241 28.09 -17.90 -5.84
N ALA A 242 27.70 -18.01 -7.10
CA ALA A 242 26.30 -17.89 -7.52
C ALA A 242 25.41 -19.03 -6.97
N SER A 243 26.01 -20.16 -6.56
CA SER A 243 25.28 -21.32 -6.04
C SER A 243 24.93 -21.24 -4.56
N GLN A 244 25.63 -20.39 -3.79
CA GLN A 244 25.43 -20.26 -2.36
C GLN A 244 24.49 -19.09 -2.02
N PRO A 245 23.49 -19.30 -1.14
CA PRO A 245 22.62 -18.23 -0.69
C PRO A 245 23.40 -17.21 0.15
N PHE A 246 23.48 -15.96 -0.31
CA PHE A 246 24.16 -14.87 0.38
C PHE A 246 23.24 -14.25 1.43
N PRO A 247 23.60 -14.28 2.72
CA PRO A 247 22.77 -13.77 3.78
C PRO A 247 22.77 -12.24 3.81
N LEU A 248 21.59 -11.65 3.93
CA LEU A 248 21.41 -10.22 4.12
C LEU A 248 20.31 -9.91 5.15
N GLN A 249 20.54 -8.85 5.91
CA GLN A 249 19.58 -8.28 6.83
C GLN A 249 19.68 -6.76 6.72
N ALA A 250 18.55 -6.07 6.71
CA ALA A 250 18.51 -4.62 6.78
C ALA A 250 17.34 -4.14 7.62
N ASP A 251 17.57 -3.04 8.33
CA ASP A 251 16.57 -2.27 9.08
C ASP A 251 16.73 -0.82 8.63
N VAL A 252 15.82 -0.34 7.79
CA VAL A 252 15.94 0.92 7.05
C VAL A 252 14.68 1.75 7.20
N ARG A 253 14.87 3.05 7.44
CA ARG A 253 13.82 4.06 7.38
C ARG A 253 14.00 4.94 6.14
N ILE A 254 12.94 5.08 5.37
CA ILE A 254 12.87 5.94 4.19
C ILE A 254 11.68 6.87 4.41
N ALA A 255 11.92 8.12 4.74
CA ALA A 255 10.90 9.05 5.22
C ALA A 255 10.10 8.45 6.40
N ASP A 256 8.78 8.29 6.26
CA ASP A 256 7.88 7.67 7.24
C ASP A 256 7.76 6.14 7.11
N THR A 257 8.36 5.56 6.08
CA THR A 257 8.32 4.12 5.84
C THR A 257 9.48 3.41 6.54
N HIS A 258 9.18 2.38 7.32
CA HIS A 258 10.14 1.51 7.98
C HIS A 258 10.13 0.12 7.33
N VAL A 259 11.28 -0.33 6.88
CA VAL A 259 11.49 -1.59 6.16
C VAL A 259 12.49 -2.42 6.91
N VAL A 260 12.09 -3.61 7.34
CA VAL A 260 12.99 -4.61 7.94
C VAL A 260 12.96 -5.86 7.08
N VAL A 261 14.12 -6.28 6.61
CA VAL A 261 14.28 -7.50 5.82
C VAL A 261 15.34 -8.39 6.44
N ALA A 262 15.16 -9.72 6.32
CA ALA A 262 16.15 -10.71 6.69
C ALA A 262 15.96 -11.99 5.85
N GLY A 263 17.04 -12.50 5.28
CA GLY A 263 17.00 -13.72 4.45
C GLY A 263 18.21 -13.84 3.55
N THR A 264 17.99 -14.26 2.32
CA THR A 264 19.05 -14.57 1.37
C THR A 264 18.85 -13.92 0.00
N LEU A 265 19.97 -13.67 -0.66
CA LEU A 265 20.08 -13.30 -2.08
C LEU A 265 20.80 -14.44 -2.81
N THR A 266 20.19 -15.00 -3.83
CA THR A 266 20.80 -15.98 -4.71
C THR A 266 21.41 -15.28 -5.92
N ASP A 267 22.55 -15.78 -6.41
CA ASP A 267 23.33 -15.14 -7.47
C ASP A 267 23.57 -13.63 -7.20
N PRO A 268 24.32 -13.31 -6.17
CA PRO A 268 24.46 -11.92 -5.73
C PRO A 268 25.12 -11.01 -6.77
N ARG A 269 25.91 -11.55 -7.71
CA ARG A 269 26.51 -10.77 -8.81
C ARG A 269 25.48 -10.21 -9.78
N ASN A 270 24.50 -11.05 -10.12
CA ASN A 270 23.44 -10.71 -11.06
C ASN A 270 22.16 -10.28 -10.36
N LEU A 271 22.11 -10.28 -9.02
CA LEU A 271 20.89 -10.03 -8.25
C LEU A 271 19.76 -10.99 -8.67
N GLY A 272 20.03 -12.30 -8.71
CA GLY A 272 19.14 -13.28 -9.35
C GLY A 272 17.79 -13.42 -8.65
N ALA A 273 17.78 -13.78 -7.37
CA ALA A 273 16.55 -13.99 -6.61
C ALA A 273 16.70 -13.60 -5.14
N LEU A 274 15.60 -13.15 -4.54
CA LEU A 274 15.50 -12.83 -3.11
C LEU A 274 14.53 -13.82 -2.44
N ASP A 275 14.90 -14.26 -1.24
CA ASP A 275 14.05 -14.98 -0.29
C ASP A 275 14.15 -14.32 1.08
N LEU A 276 13.21 -13.44 1.40
CA LEU A 276 13.28 -12.57 2.56
C LEU A 276 12.03 -12.66 3.43
N ARG A 277 12.19 -12.56 4.74
CA ARG A 277 11.13 -12.05 5.60
C ARG A 277 11.10 -10.54 5.47
N LEU A 278 9.97 -9.98 5.13
CA LEU A 278 9.75 -8.54 5.03
C LEU A 278 8.76 -8.08 6.09
N LYS A 279 9.19 -7.11 6.90
CA LYS A 279 8.29 -6.29 7.73
C LYS A 279 8.26 -4.89 7.15
N LEU A 280 7.07 -4.38 6.94
CA LEU A 280 6.86 -3.08 6.34
C LEU A 280 5.84 -2.30 7.16
N SER A 281 6.16 -1.05 7.55
CA SER A 281 5.24 -0.18 8.26
C SER A 281 5.41 1.28 7.86
N GLY A 282 4.35 2.07 8.04
CA GLY A 282 4.34 3.48 7.67
C GLY A 282 3.01 4.15 7.95
N ALA A 283 2.91 5.45 7.65
CA ALA A 283 1.73 6.26 7.93
C ALA A 283 0.57 5.97 6.98
N SER A 284 0.85 5.61 5.71
CA SER A 284 -0.15 5.23 4.70
C SER A 284 0.48 4.37 3.61
N LEU A 285 -0.25 3.37 3.10
CA LEU A 285 0.18 2.59 1.93
C LEU A 285 0.38 3.46 0.68
N GLY A 286 -0.39 4.54 0.53
CA GLY A 286 -0.24 5.49 -0.57
C GLY A 286 1.12 6.19 -0.62
N ASN A 287 1.83 6.27 0.51
CA ASN A 287 3.17 6.84 0.61
C ASN A 287 4.28 5.94 0.02
N LEU A 288 3.94 4.69 -0.32
CA LEU A 288 4.88 3.80 -1.01
C LEU A 288 5.07 4.15 -2.49
N PHE A 289 4.13 4.86 -3.12
CA PHE A 289 4.21 5.20 -4.55
C PHE A 289 5.50 5.95 -4.94
N PRO A 290 5.94 7.01 -4.24
CA PRO A 290 7.19 7.70 -4.58
C PRO A 290 8.42 6.78 -4.49
N LEU A 291 8.39 5.78 -3.60
CA LEU A 291 9.52 4.89 -3.34
C LEU A 291 9.57 3.73 -4.34
N THR A 292 8.41 3.15 -4.65
CA THR A 292 8.33 1.89 -5.41
C THR A 292 7.74 2.04 -6.81
N GLY A 293 6.93 3.08 -7.04
CA GLY A 293 6.08 3.21 -8.23
C GLY A 293 4.80 2.38 -8.17
N VAL A 294 4.57 1.64 -7.08
CA VAL A 294 3.36 0.83 -6.89
C VAL A 294 2.23 1.71 -6.39
N THR A 295 1.15 1.77 -7.15
CA THR A 295 -0.06 2.54 -6.78
C THR A 295 -0.87 1.75 -5.77
N LEU A 296 -0.83 2.17 -4.52
CA LEU A 296 -1.64 1.65 -3.43
C LEU A 296 -2.58 2.75 -2.92
N PRO A 297 -3.74 2.40 -2.35
CA PRO A 297 -4.67 3.38 -1.83
C PRO A 297 -4.13 4.08 -0.58
N ASP A 298 -4.65 5.28 -0.33
CA ASP A 298 -4.43 5.95 0.95
C ASP A 298 -5.13 5.17 2.08
N THR A 299 -4.42 4.95 3.17
CA THR A 299 -4.89 4.17 4.33
C THR A 299 -4.48 4.86 5.63
N PRO A 300 -5.04 4.48 6.78
CA PRO A 300 -4.41 4.73 8.07
C PRO A 300 -3.01 4.10 8.15
N ALA A 301 -2.31 4.36 9.25
CA ALA A 301 -1.02 3.73 9.53
C ALA A 301 -1.12 2.20 9.42
N TYR A 302 -0.09 1.60 8.84
CA TYR A 302 -0.07 0.17 8.56
C TYR A 302 1.19 -0.51 9.09
N SER A 303 1.08 -1.82 9.32
CA SER A 303 2.22 -2.70 9.58
C SER A 303 1.92 -4.09 9.02
N THR A 304 2.91 -4.69 8.34
CA THR A 304 2.80 -6.04 7.77
C THR A 304 4.06 -6.85 8.04
N ASP A 305 3.94 -8.16 8.12
CA ASP A 305 5.04 -9.12 8.30
C ASP A 305 4.73 -10.36 7.45
N GLY A 306 5.56 -10.65 6.47
CA GLY A 306 5.35 -11.75 5.52
C GLY A 306 6.62 -12.22 4.83
N HIS A 307 6.44 -13.11 3.87
CA HIS A 307 7.50 -13.71 3.07
C HIS A 307 7.58 -13.01 1.70
N LEU A 308 8.70 -12.37 1.40
CA LEU A 308 8.97 -11.74 0.11
C LEU A 308 9.89 -12.64 -0.71
N LEU A 309 9.38 -13.13 -1.81
CA LEU A 309 10.14 -13.77 -2.88
C LEU A 309 10.30 -12.79 -4.04
N ALA A 310 11.47 -12.73 -4.63
CA ALA A 310 11.68 -11.98 -5.86
C ALA A 310 12.52 -12.76 -6.87
N ASN A 311 12.13 -12.66 -8.14
CA ASN A 311 12.94 -13.05 -9.28
C ASN A 311 13.13 -11.81 -10.16
N LEU A 312 14.37 -11.28 -10.17
CA LEU A 312 14.65 -10.00 -10.83
C LEU A 312 14.89 -10.16 -12.34
N HIS A 313 15.06 -11.40 -12.82
CA HIS A 313 15.32 -11.73 -14.22
C HIS A 313 14.23 -12.64 -14.84
N ALA A 314 13.00 -12.57 -14.32
CA ALA A 314 11.89 -13.28 -14.94
C ALA A 314 11.61 -12.74 -16.35
N ALA A 315 11.20 -13.61 -17.28
CA ALA A 315 11.01 -13.28 -18.69
C ALA A 315 9.99 -12.15 -18.93
N GLU A 316 8.99 -12.04 -18.06
CA GLU A 316 7.92 -11.01 -18.11
C GLU A 316 8.33 -9.68 -17.45
N GLY A 317 9.51 -9.60 -16.86
CA GLY A 317 10.01 -8.52 -16.01
C GLY A 317 10.17 -8.97 -14.55
N ALA A 318 10.88 -8.15 -13.75
CA ALA A 318 11.14 -8.47 -12.34
C ALA A 318 9.82 -8.77 -11.59
N ARG A 319 9.78 -9.92 -10.94
CA ARG A 319 8.61 -10.42 -10.20
C ARG A 319 8.89 -10.41 -8.70
N PHE A 320 7.95 -9.86 -7.94
CA PHE A 320 7.95 -9.82 -6.49
C PHE A 320 6.67 -10.47 -5.98
N SER A 321 6.78 -11.45 -5.09
CA SER A 321 5.65 -12.12 -4.44
C SER A 321 5.75 -11.91 -2.93
N TYR A 322 4.77 -11.25 -2.34
CA TYR A 322 4.66 -11.07 -0.89
C TYR A 322 3.59 -12.00 -0.36
N GLU A 323 4.01 -13.12 0.22
CA GLU A 323 3.18 -14.30 0.49
C GLU A 323 2.90 -14.45 1.98
N GLY A 324 1.68 -14.92 2.30
CA GLY A 324 1.24 -15.25 3.65
C GLY A 324 1.44 -14.11 4.65
N PHE A 325 1.38 -12.86 4.20
CA PHE A 325 1.59 -11.76 5.12
C PHE A 325 0.42 -11.58 6.07
N ASN A 326 0.76 -11.15 7.27
CA ASN A 326 -0.17 -10.76 8.32
C ASN A 326 0.12 -9.31 8.70
N GLY A 327 -0.93 -8.53 8.95
CA GLY A 327 -0.72 -7.12 9.26
C GLY A 327 -1.94 -6.43 9.82
N LYS A 328 -1.79 -5.12 9.97
CA LYS A 328 -2.83 -4.19 10.39
C LYS A 328 -2.84 -2.98 9.48
N ILE A 329 -4.03 -2.44 9.26
CA ILE A 329 -4.28 -1.14 8.65
C ILE A 329 -5.20 -0.39 9.60
N GLY A 330 -4.71 0.65 10.28
CA GLY A 330 -5.40 1.23 11.43
C GLY A 330 -5.57 0.18 12.53
N ASP A 331 -6.82 -0.07 12.92
CA ASP A 331 -7.19 -1.09 13.90
C ASP A 331 -7.71 -2.39 13.23
N SER A 332 -7.84 -2.40 11.90
CA SER A 332 -8.26 -3.57 11.11
C SER A 332 -7.11 -4.54 10.90
N ASP A 333 -7.39 -5.84 10.91
CA ASP A 333 -6.43 -6.86 10.47
C ASP A 333 -6.43 -6.99 8.94
N ILE A 334 -5.30 -7.40 8.38
CA ILE A 334 -5.15 -7.71 6.95
C ILE A 334 -4.21 -8.88 6.75
N HIS A 335 -4.61 -9.81 5.88
CA HIS A 335 -3.85 -11.01 5.53
C HIS A 335 -3.92 -11.26 4.03
N GLY A 336 -2.96 -11.97 3.47
CA GLY A 336 -3.06 -12.42 2.10
C GLY A 336 -1.75 -12.51 1.35
N ASP A 337 -1.90 -12.46 0.03
CA ASP A 337 -0.81 -12.57 -0.92
C ASP A 337 -0.92 -11.45 -1.95
N LEU A 338 0.23 -10.87 -2.31
CA LEU A 338 0.37 -9.88 -3.36
C LEU A 338 1.50 -10.27 -4.29
N ALA A 339 1.29 -10.18 -5.58
CA ALA A 339 2.31 -10.40 -6.60
C ALA A 339 2.40 -9.20 -7.52
N PHE A 340 3.59 -8.60 -7.61
CA PHE A 340 3.90 -7.50 -8.50
C PHE A 340 4.86 -7.98 -9.59
N VAL A 341 4.53 -7.67 -10.85
CA VAL A 341 5.37 -7.97 -12.01
C VAL A 341 5.66 -6.66 -12.74
N ALA A 342 6.94 -6.34 -12.92
CA ALA A 342 7.41 -5.17 -13.66
C ALA A 342 7.31 -5.39 -15.18
N SER A 343 6.13 -5.78 -15.65
CA SER A 343 5.84 -6.05 -17.06
C SER A 343 5.76 -4.78 -17.90
N LYS A 344 5.89 -4.92 -19.21
CA LYS A 344 5.66 -3.85 -20.19
C LYS A 344 4.32 -4.10 -20.90
N PRO A 345 3.55 -3.09 -21.32
CA PRO A 345 3.85 -1.65 -21.20
C PRO A 345 3.68 -1.07 -19.79
N ARG A 346 2.98 -1.76 -18.88
CA ARG A 346 2.76 -1.34 -17.50
C ARG A 346 3.00 -2.48 -16.52
N PRO A 347 3.54 -2.21 -15.35
CA PRO A 347 3.61 -3.21 -14.28
C PRO A 347 2.21 -3.64 -13.85
N LYS A 348 2.12 -4.86 -13.30
CA LYS A 348 0.85 -5.44 -12.85
C LYS A 348 0.93 -5.90 -11.40
N LEU A 349 -0.07 -5.52 -10.60
CA LEU A 349 -0.28 -6.00 -9.24
C LEU A 349 -1.46 -6.98 -9.21
N ASN A 350 -1.23 -8.20 -8.73
CA ASN A 350 -2.28 -9.17 -8.48
C ASN A 350 -2.33 -9.47 -6.98
N GLY A 351 -3.52 -9.75 -6.44
CA GLY A 351 -3.60 -10.05 -5.02
C GLY A 351 -4.91 -10.65 -4.55
N LYS A 352 -4.79 -11.33 -3.41
CA LYS A 352 -5.94 -11.85 -2.67
C LYS A 352 -5.78 -11.50 -1.21
N LEU A 353 -6.66 -10.64 -0.73
CA LEU A 353 -6.60 -10.04 0.60
C LEU A 353 -7.82 -10.42 1.42
N VAL A 354 -7.63 -10.64 2.71
CA VAL A 354 -8.68 -11.00 3.66
C VAL A 354 -8.51 -10.18 4.93
N SER A 355 -9.63 -9.69 5.48
CA SER A 355 -9.70 -9.16 6.84
C SER A 355 -10.75 -9.96 7.63
N ASN A 356 -10.42 -10.43 8.82
CA ASN A 356 -11.37 -11.11 9.71
C ASN A 356 -12.18 -10.07 10.51
N GLN A 357 -11.55 -8.94 10.86
CA GLN A 357 -12.19 -7.82 11.55
C GLN A 357 -11.80 -6.51 10.88
N LEU A 358 -12.70 -5.95 10.10
CA LEU A 358 -12.53 -4.69 9.38
C LEU A 358 -13.31 -3.58 10.09
N LEU A 359 -12.63 -2.54 10.52
CA LEU A 359 -13.27 -1.35 11.05
C LEU A 359 -13.61 -0.40 9.91
N PHE A 360 -14.87 0.03 9.83
CA PHE A 360 -15.34 0.91 8.75
C PHE A 360 -14.57 2.24 8.67
N LYS A 361 -14.16 2.79 9.81
CA LYS A 361 -13.34 4.01 9.89
C LYS A 361 -12.01 3.89 9.13
N ASP A 362 -11.43 2.69 9.09
CA ASP A 362 -10.15 2.44 8.42
C ASP A 362 -10.27 2.42 6.88
N LEU A 363 -11.50 2.36 6.37
CA LEU A 363 -11.82 2.53 4.94
C LEU A 363 -12.02 4.00 4.55
N ALA A 364 -12.19 4.91 5.51
CA ALA A 364 -12.48 6.32 5.27
C ALA A 364 -11.43 7.02 4.36
N PRO A 365 -10.11 6.79 4.52
CA PRO A 365 -9.10 7.40 3.64
C PRO A 365 -9.22 6.98 2.17
N LEU A 366 -9.82 5.81 1.87
CA LEU A 366 -10.02 5.35 0.49
C LEU A 366 -10.86 6.30 -0.36
N ILE A 367 -11.77 7.03 0.29
CA ILE A 367 -12.69 7.97 -0.33
C ILE A 367 -12.52 9.40 0.18
N GLY A 368 -11.47 9.67 0.97
CA GLY A 368 -11.21 10.99 1.56
C GLY A 368 -12.20 11.39 2.65
N ALA A 369 -12.80 10.42 3.35
CA ALA A 369 -13.80 10.65 4.41
C ALA A 369 -13.21 10.63 5.83
N ASP A 370 -11.89 10.54 5.96
CA ASP A 370 -11.19 10.63 7.24
C ASP A 370 -11.16 12.08 7.76
N SER A 371 -10.98 12.24 9.06
CA SER A 371 -10.91 13.54 9.71
C SER A 371 -9.67 14.33 9.25
N ASN A 372 -9.72 15.66 9.35
CA ASN A 372 -8.58 16.53 9.02
C ASN A 372 -7.31 16.19 9.82
N ALA A 373 -7.44 15.68 11.04
CA ALA A 373 -6.33 15.24 11.86
C ALA A 373 -5.68 13.94 11.31
N GLU A 374 -6.50 12.98 10.90
CA GLU A 374 -6.07 11.73 10.30
C GLU A 374 -5.44 11.96 8.91
N GLN A 375 -6.07 12.82 8.08
CA GLN A 375 -5.49 13.24 6.79
C GLN A 375 -4.10 13.84 6.95
N LYS A 376 -3.91 14.73 7.92
CA LYS A 376 -2.60 15.32 8.23
C LYS A 376 -1.62 14.26 8.71
N ALA A 377 -2.05 13.33 9.56
CA ALA A 377 -1.18 12.25 10.08
C ALA A 377 -0.64 11.32 8.99
N ARG A 378 -1.42 11.05 7.93
CA ARG A 378 -0.98 10.25 6.78
C ARG A 378 -0.29 11.07 5.66
N GLY A 379 -0.08 12.37 5.87
CA GLY A 379 0.57 13.27 4.89
C GLY A 379 -0.37 13.80 3.82
N GLY A 380 -1.70 13.74 4.01
CA GLY A 380 -2.68 14.36 3.13
C GLY A 380 -2.66 15.89 3.23
N ALA A 381 -2.85 16.57 2.10
CA ALA A 381 -2.87 18.05 2.03
C ALA A 381 -4.28 18.64 2.04
N SER A 382 -5.31 17.83 1.81
CA SER A 382 -6.70 18.25 1.75
C SER A 382 -7.24 18.61 3.13
N LYS A 383 -8.21 19.53 3.16
CA LYS A 383 -8.94 19.89 4.38
C LYS A 383 -10.43 19.82 4.11
N GLN A 384 -11.11 18.94 4.82
CA GLN A 384 -12.57 18.86 4.78
C GLN A 384 -13.18 20.13 5.39
N PRO A 385 -14.01 20.90 4.64
CA PRO A 385 -14.73 22.05 5.20
C PRO A 385 -15.72 21.62 6.28
N GLY A 386 -15.83 22.39 7.37
CA GLY A 386 -16.70 22.06 8.50
C GLY A 386 -18.20 22.15 8.20
N ASP A 387 -18.58 22.78 7.09
CA ASP A 387 -19.97 22.93 6.63
C ASP A 387 -20.34 21.92 5.52
N LYS A 388 -19.45 20.97 5.19
CA LYS A 388 -19.66 19.90 4.21
C LYS A 388 -19.50 18.52 4.83
N VAL A 389 -20.34 17.59 4.38
CA VAL A 389 -20.35 16.18 4.79
C VAL A 389 -19.73 15.29 3.72
N LEU A 390 -19.94 15.61 2.43
CA LEU A 390 -19.40 14.81 1.34
C LEU A 390 -17.88 15.01 1.22
N PRO A 391 -17.09 13.93 1.09
CA PRO A 391 -15.64 14.02 1.00
C PRO A 391 -15.17 14.87 -0.18
N VAL A 392 -14.33 15.87 0.09
CA VAL A 392 -13.80 16.79 -0.93
C VAL A 392 -12.39 16.44 -1.37
N GLU A 393 -11.70 15.50 -0.70
CA GLU A 393 -10.37 15.07 -1.07
C GLU A 393 -10.38 14.43 -2.46
N GLU A 394 -9.44 14.83 -3.30
CA GLU A 394 -9.35 14.35 -4.67
C GLU A 394 -8.66 13.00 -4.76
N PHE A 395 -9.18 12.12 -5.59
CA PHE A 395 -8.52 10.87 -5.97
C PHE A 395 -7.25 11.17 -6.77
N ARG A 396 -6.17 10.51 -6.45
CA ARG A 396 -4.87 10.65 -7.13
C ARG A 396 -4.85 9.88 -8.46
N THR A 397 -5.73 10.28 -9.38
CA THR A 397 -5.96 9.57 -10.66
C THR A 397 -4.74 9.56 -11.58
N GLU A 398 -3.80 10.51 -11.40
CA GLU A 398 -2.53 10.57 -12.12
C GLU A 398 -1.67 9.31 -11.91
N ARG A 399 -1.84 8.64 -10.77
CA ARG A 399 -1.11 7.40 -10.43
C ARG A 399 -1.75 6.15 -11.01
N TRP A 400 -3.04 6.21 -11.38
CA TRP A 400 -3.78 5.04 -11.84
C TRP A 400 -3.29 4.51 -13.19
N ARG A 401 -2.59 5.34 -13.98
CA ARG A 401 -1.98 4.93 -15.24
C ARG A 401 -0.57 4.34 -15.08
N ALA A 402 0.00 4.42 -13.87
CA ALA A 402 1.35 3.94 -13.62
C ALA A 402 1.44 2.40 -13.60
N MET A 403 0.33 1.71 -13.34
CA MET A 403 0.26 0.25 -13.28
C MET A 403 -1.16 -0.28 -13.50
N ASP A 404 -1.27 -1.55 -13.82
CA ASP A 404 -2.52 -2.30 -13.78
C ASP A 404 -2.65 -3.08 -12.47
N ALA A 405 -3.87 -3.37 -12.03
CA ALA A 405 -4.11 -4.17 -10.84
C ALA A 405 -5.33 -5.10 -10.98
N ASP A 406 -5.25 -6.26 -10.33
CA ASP A 406 -6.32 -7.24 -10.21
C ASP A 406 -6.28 -7.81 -8.79
N VAL A 407 -7.10 -7.24 -7.90
CA VAL A 407 -7.06 -7.53 -6.46
C VAL A 407 -8.45 -7.89 -5.95
N SER A 408 -8.55 -9.06 -5.34
CA SER A 408 -9.74 -9.47 -4.60
C SER A 408 -9.55 -9.21 -3.10
N PHE A 409 -10.53 -8.59 -2.46
CA PHE A 409 -10.55 -8.35 -1.02
C PHE A 409 -11.84 -8.89 -0.42
N SER A 410 -11.74 -9.54 0.76
CA SER A 410 -12.89 -9.98 1.54
C SER A 410 -12.75 -9.59 3.01
N GLY A 411 -13.81 -9.00 3.58
CA GLY A 411 -13.92 -8.65 4.98
C GLY A 411 -15.07 -9.43 5.63
N LYS A 412 -14.78 -10.31 6.59
CA LYS A 412 -15.79 -11.19 7.20
C LYS A 412 -16.70 -10.44 8.15
N ARG A 413 -16.12 -9.69 9.08
CA ARG A 413 -16.85 -8.91 10.07
C ARG A 413 -16.48 -7.45 9.93
N ILE A 414 -17.46 -6.59 9.65
CA ILE A 414 -17.23 -5.15 9.55
C ILE A 414 -17.79 -4.48 10.81
N VAL A 415 -16.94 -3.71 11.50
CA VAL A 415 -17.34 -2.93 12.67
C VAL A 415 -17.45 -1.48 12.26
N HIS A 416 -18.67 -0.94 12.21
CA HIS A 416 -18.89 0.49 11.90
C HIS A 416 -19.11 1.28 13.19
N SER A 417 -20.25 1.07 13.80
CA SER A 417 -20.58 1.55 15.15
C SER A 417 -21.25 0.40 15.87
N SER A 418 -21.39 0.49 17.17
CA SER A 418 -22.07 -0.57 17.94
C SER A 418 -23.53 -0.83 17.50
N LYS A 419 -24.10 -0.02 16.60
CA LYS A 419 -25.52 0.00 16.28
C LYS A 419 -25.90 -0.52 14.90
N LEU A 420 -25.06 -0.42 13.87
CA LEU A 420 -25.40 -0.89 12.52
C LEU A 420 -24.40 -1.99 12.08
N PRO A 421 -24.80 -3.27 12.10
CA PRO A 421 -23.89 -4.36 11.71
C PRO A 421 -23.73 -4.41 10.19
N PHE A 422 -22.48 -4.37 9.75
CA PHE A 422 -22.06 -4.71 8.40
C PHE A 422 -21.36 -6.06 8.43
N ASN A 423 -21.50 -6.84 7.39
CA ASN A 423 -20.83 -8.14 7.27
C ASN A 423 -20.55 -8.47 5.81
N ASP A 424 -19.70 -9.49 5.59
CA ASP A 424 -19.45 -10.14 4.29
C ASP A 424 -19.09 -9.18 3.16
N LEU A 425 -18.15 -8.22 3.44
CA LEU A 425 -17.61 -7.40 2.38
C LEU A 425 -16.81 -8.26 1.39
N ALA A 426 -17.16 -8.17 0.14
CA ALA A 426 -16.38 -8.73 -0.96
C ALA A 426 -16.25 -7.68 -2.06
N VAL A 427 -15.01 -7.43 -2.49
CA VAL A 427 -14.74 -6.54 -3.60
C VAL A 427 -13.69 -7.15 -4.53
N HIS A 428 -13.94 -7.06 -5.82
CA HIS A 428 -12.96 -7.33 -6.85
C HIS A 428 -12.60 -6.01 -7.53
N LEU A 429 -11.38 -5.57 -7.32
CA LEU A 429 -10.81 -4.35 -7.85
C LEU A 429 -9.99 -4.67 -9.10
N ILE A 430 -10.33 -4.04 -10.21
CA ILE A 430 -9.58 -4.12 -11.45
C ILE A 430 -9.21 -2.69 -11.85
N LEU A 431 -7.91 -2.43 -11.97
CA LEU A 431 -7.36 -1.20 -12.53
C LEU A 431 -6.68 -1.55 -13.85
N ASP A 432 -7.13 -0.92 -14.93
CA ASP A 432 -6.66 -1.17 -16.29
C ASP A 432 -6.52 0.16 -17.02
N ASP A 433 -5.29 0.56 -17.33
CA ASP A 433 -4.94 1.83 -17.99
C ASP A 433 -5.69 3.04 -17.41
N GLY A 434 -5.71 3.18 -16.10
CA GLY A 434 -6.37 4.31 -15.42
C GLY A 434 -7.88 4.19 -15.28
N LEU A 435 -8.47 3.08 -15.71
CA LEU A 435 -9.87 2.74 -15.49
C LEU A 435 -10.00 1.82 -14.27
N LEU A 436 -10.53 2.34 -13.17
CA LEU A 436 -10.82 1.57 -11.96
C LEU A 436 -12.23 0.99 -12.02
N ARG A 437 -12.35 -0.31 -11.79
CA ARG A 437 -13.61 -1.04 -11.67
C ARG A 437 -13.67 -1.79 -10.35
N LEU A 438 -14.77 -1.64 -9.62
CA LEU A 438 -15.12 -2.47 -8.47
C LEU A 438 -16.31 -3.34 -8.88
N GLN A 439 -16.06 -4.59 -9.24
CA GLN A 439 -17.03 -5.48 -9.88
C GLN A 439 -16.80 -6.96 -9.47
N PRO A 440 -17.56 -7.51 -8.52
CA PRO A 440 -18.57 -6.86 -7.71
C PRO A 440 -17.99 -6.15 -6.48
N LEU A 441 -18.72 -5.17 -5.96
CA LEU A 441 -18.62 -4.73 -4.57
C LEU A 441 -19.90 -5.22 -3.87
N ARG A 442 -19.79 -6.05 -2.86
CA ARG A 442 -20.92 -6.62 -2.12
C ARG A 442 -20.67 -6.53 -0.63
N PHE A 443 -21.72 -6.24 0.13
CA PHE A 443 -21.68 -6.37 1.58
C PHE A 443 -23.08 -6.53 2.16
N GLY A 444 -23.16 -7.21 3.28
CA GLY A 444 -24.38 -7.33 4.08
C GLY A 444 -24.55 -6.11 4.97
N VAL A 445 -25.76 -5.58 5.04
CA VAL A 445 -26.14 -4.50 5.96
C VAL A 445 -27.60 -4.61 6.33
N ALA A 446 -27.93 -4.33 7.59
CA ALA A 446 -29.31 -4.34 8.09
C ALA A 446 -30.07 -5.65 7.73
N GLY A 447 -29.40 -6.80 7.81
CA GLY A 447 -29.97 -8.12 7.49
C GLY A 447 -30.28 -8.37 6.02
N GLY A 448 -29.94 -7.46 5.12
CA GLY A 448 -30.04 -7.59 3.67
C GLY A 448 -28.67 -7.49 2.98
N ASN A 449 -28.68 -7.36 1.65
CA ASN A 449 -27.49 -7.32 0.83
C ASN A 449 -27.46 -6.07 -0.07
N LEU A 450 -26.31 -5.41 -0.14
CA LEU A 450 -25.99 -4.41 -1.15
C LEU A 450 -24.99 -4.98 -2.15
N ALA A 451 -25.28 -4.87 -3.42
CA ALA A 451 -24.36 -5.12 -4.51
C ALA A 451 -24.17 -3.82 -5.31
N ALA A 452 -22.93 -3.53 -5.67
CA ALA A 452 -22.61 -2.39 -6.48
C ALA A 452 -21.59 -2.77 -7.57
N ASN A 453 -21.72 -2.13 -8.74
CA ASN A 453 -20.72 -2.10 -9.79
C ASN A 453 -20.31 -0.63 -9.99
N ILE A 454 -19.08 -0.32 -9.62
CA ILE A 454 -18.54 1.04 -9.68
C ILE A 454 -17.46 1.08 -10.76
N ARG A 455 -17.53 2.08 -11.61
CA ARG A 455 -16.54 2.37 -12.65
C ARG A 455 -16.11 3.83 -12.51
N LEU A 456 -14.81 4.04 -12.34
CA LEU A 456 -14.18 5.36 -12.28
C LEU A 456 -13.12 5.45 -13.38
N ASP A 457 -13.29 6.36 -14.32
CA ASP A 457 -12.40 6.54 -15.46
C ASP A 457 -11.50 7.76 -15.23
N GLY A 458 -10.30 7.50 -14.66
CA GLY A 458 -9.29 8.50 -14.35
C GLY A 458 -8.48 9.00 -15.57
N ARG A 459 -8.78 8.50 -16.78
CA ARG A 459 -8.15 8.98 -18.04
C ARG A 459 -8.71 10.32 -18.47
N ASN A 460 -9.92 10.65 -18.02
CA ASN A 460 -10.60 11.91 -18.29
C ASN A 460 -10.30 12.93 -17.18
N VAL A 461 -10.25 14.21 -17.55
CA VAL A 461 -10.15 15.34 -16.62
C VAL A 461 -11.30 16.29 -16.89
N PRO A 462 -12.25 16.44 -15.94
CA PRO A 462 -12.38 15.68 -14.68
C PRO A 462 -12.75 14.20 -14.90
N MET A 463 -12.40 13.35 -13.91
CA MET A 463 -12.72 11.92 -13.89
C MET A 463 -14.21 11.68 -14.10
N GLN A 464 -14.56 10.62 -14.81
CA GLN A 464 -15.95 10.18 -15.01
C GLN A 464 -16.23 8.96 -14.12
N GLY A 465 -17.34 9.02 -13.39
CA GLY A 465 -17.80 7.93 -12.51
C GLY A 465 -19.17 7.43 -12.91
N ARG A 466 -19.41 6.12 -12.74
CA ARG A 466 -20.73 5.49 -12.78
C ARG A 466 -20.84 4.43 -11.72
N ALA A 467 -21.95 4.44 -10.99
CA ALA A 467 -22.27 3.47 -9.97
C ALA A 467 -23.65 2.87 -10.23
N ARG A 468 -23.72 1.56 -10.32
CA ARG A 468 -24.98 0.80 -10.31
C ARG A 468 -25.07 0.06 -8.99
N LEU A 469 -26.14 0.32 -8.25
CA LEU A 469 -26.37 -0.23 -6.92
C LEU A 469 -27.65 -1.05 -6.92
N THR A 470 -27.66 -2.15 -6.20
CA THR A 470 -28.79 -3.03 -6.00
C THR A 470 -28.87 -3.40 -4.53
N ALA A 471 -29.90 -2.93 -3.83
CA ALA A 471 -30.17 -3.24 -2.44
C ALA A 471 -31.33 -4.23 -2.35
N ARG A 472 -31.19 -5.29 -1.54
CA ARG A 472 -32.22 -6.32 -1.38
C ARG A 472 -32.36 -6.74 0.07
N GLY A 473 -33.62 -6.77 0.55
CA GLY A 473 -33.99 -7.36 1.82
C GLY A 473 -33.55 -6.59 3.07
N PHE A 474 -33.32 -5.25 2.98
CA PHE A 474 -32.94 -4.46 4.15
C PHE A 474 -34.10 -4.40 5.15
N LYS A 475 -33.89 -4.92 6.34
CA LYS A 475 -34.90 -4.93 7.40
C LYS A 475 -35.01 -3.55 8.05
N LEU A 476 -36.22 -2.98 8.08
CA LEU A 476 -36.47 -1.62 8.57
C LEU A 476 -35.95 -1.40 9.99
N LYS A 477 -36.19 -2.31 10.93
CA LYS A 477 -35.71 -2.21 12.30
C LYS A 477 -34.18 -2.19 12.42
N GLU A 478 -33.49 -2.90 11.53
CA GLU A 478 -32.03 -2.99 11.54
C GLU A 478 -31.35 -1.80 10.84
N LEU A 479 -32.08 -1.06 9.98
CA LEU A 479 -31.61 0.19 9.40
C LEU A 479 -31.48 1.33 10.42
N PHE A 480 -32.32 1.30 11.49
CA PHE A 480 -32.36 2.36 12.49
C PHE A 480 -32.21 1.80 13.93
N PRO A 481 -31.11 1.11 14.26
CA PRO A 481 -30.98 0.37 15.51
C PRO A 481 -30.96 1.23 16.77
N GLY A 482 -30.74 2.54 16.64
CA GLY A 482 -30.74 3.50 17.76
C GLY A 482 -32.03 4.27 17.94
N PHE A 483 -33.04 4.03 17.11
CA PHE A 483 -34.30 4.75 17.14
C PHE A 483 -35.42 3.85 17.64
N ALA A 484 -35.79 4.02 18.93
CA ALA A 484 -36.73 3.14 19.64
C ALA A 484 -38.07 2.91 18.92
N PRO A 485 -38.74 3.91 18.31
CA PRO A 485 -40.01 3.69 17.60
C PRO A 485 -39.89 2.78 16.37
N MET A 486 -38.66 2.55 15.84
CA MET A 486 -38.43 1.70 14.68
C MET A 486 -38.18 0.22 15.07
N GLN A 487 -37.92 -0.07 16.34
CA GLN A 487 -37.53 -1.40 16.79
C GLN A 487 -38.67 -2.44 16.70
N THR A 488 -39.92 -1.99 16.77
CA THR A 488 -41.11 -2.82 16.56
C THR A 488 -41.53 -2.92 15.10
N SER A 489 -40.93 -2.07 14.22
CA SER A 489 -41.24 -2.07 12.77
C SER A 489 -40.63 -3.27 12.08
N PHE A 490 -41.37 -3.90 11.17
CA PHE A 490 -40.86 -4.94 10.27
C PHE A 490 -41.19 -4.61 8.82
N GLY A 491 -40.48 -5.21 7.89
CA GLY A 491 -40.57 -4.97 6.46
C GLY A 491 -39.21 -4.97 5.81
N GLN A 492 -39.19 -5.11 4.51
CA GLN A 492 -37.95 -5.20 3.73
C GLN A 492 -37.92 -4.10 2.69
N LEU A 493 -36.86 -3.27 2.75
CA LEU A 493 -36.55 -2.27 1.73
C LEU A 493 -35.73 -2.93 0.61
N ASN A 494 -36.16 -2.72 -0.62
CA ASN A 494 -35.47 -3.07 -1.85
C ASN A 494 -35.25 -1.79 -2.68
N GLY A 495 -34.16 -1.70 -3.43
CA GLY A 495 -33.88 -0.54 -4.24
C GLY A 495 -32.83 -0.79 -5.32
N ASP A 496 -32.88 0.04 -6.35
CA ASP A 496 -31.91 0.08 -7.44
C ASP A 496 -31.56 1.54 -7.74
N ALA A 497 -30.28 1.78 -8.06
CA ALA A 497 -29.82 3.08 -8.53
C ALA A 497 -28.81 2.92 -9.68
N ASP A 498 -28.87 3.80 -10.66
CA ASP A 498 -27.87 3.94 -11.73
C ASP A 498 -27.51 5.43 -11.82
N ILE A 499 -26.32 5.78 -11.35
CA ILE A 499 -25.88 7.14 -11.16
C ILE A 499 -24.55 7.32 -11.87
N SER A 500 -24.41 8.41 -12.63
CA SER A 500 -23.16 8.82 -13.28
C SER A 500 -22.85 10.27 -12.93
N GLY A 501 -21.56 10.61 -12.83
CA GLY A 501 -21.13 11.98 -12.51
C GLY A 501 -19.71 12.25 -13.00
N ARG A 502 -19.25 13.49 -12.84
CA ARG A 502 -17.90 13.94 -13.20
C ARG A 502 -17.28 14.69 -12.05
N GLY A 503 -16.01 14.42 -11.77
CA GLY A 503 -15.28 15.10 -10.70
C GLY A 503 -14.21 14.21 -10.11
N ASN A 504 -13.25 14.81 -9.42
CA ASN A 504 -12.10 14.09 -8.87
C ASN A 504 -12.28 13.70 -7.40
N SER A 505 -13.44 14.00 -6.79
CA SER A 505 -13.77 13.64 -5.41
C SER A 505 -15.20 13.10 -5.32
N VAL A 506 -15.56 12.49 -4.18
CA VAL A 506 -16.93 12.02 -3.94
C VAL A 506 -17.93 13.20 -4.01
N ALA A 507 -17.59 14.33 -3.38
CA ALA A 507 -18.42 15.54 -3.42
C ALA A 507 -18.63 16.04 -4.85
N ALA A 508 -17.57 16.08 -5.67
CA ALA A 508 -17.65 16.54 -7.06
C ALA A 508 -18.44 15.57 -7.95
N LEU A 509 -18.24 14.26 -7.79
CA LEU A 509 -18.99 13.22 -8.54
C LEU A 509 -20.50 13.31 -8.25
N LEU A 510 -20.87 13.43 -6.96
CA LEU A 510 -22.29 13.55 -6.58
C LEU A 510 -22.86 14.93 -6.92
N GLY A 511 -22.06 16.00 -6.81
CA GLY A 511 -22.48 17.37 -7.18
C GLY A 511 -22.77 17.56 -8.66
N THR A 512 -22.33 16.63 -9.52
CA THR A 512 -22.61 16.61 -10.98
C THR A 512 -23.42 15.39 -11.38
N ALA A 513 -23.99 14.66 -10.43
CA ALA A 513 -24.64 13.38 -10.64
C ALA A 513 -25.84 13.48 -11.56
N ASN A 514 -26.01 12.48 -12.43
CA ASN A 514 -27.18 12.26 -13.28
C ASN A 514 -27.58 10.79 -13.19
N GLY A 515 -28.90 10.51 -13.13
CA GLY A 515 -29.40 9.14 -13.06
C GLY A 515 -30.73 9.02 -12.34
N ASP A 516 -31.00 7.79 -11.91
CA ASP A 516 -32.26 7.42 -11.28
C ASP A 516 -32.02 6.53 -10.05
N MET A 517 -32.89 6.69 -9.06
CA MET A 517 -32.94 5.81 -7.88
C MET A 517 -34.38 5.41 -7.62
N ARG A 518 -34.61 4.13 -7.41
CA ARG A 518 -35.92 3.55 -7.10
C ARG A 518 -35.84 2.72 -5.84
N MET A 519 -36.83 2.86 -4.99
CA MET A 519 -36.96 2.09 -3.75
C MET A 519 -38.38 1.54 -3.59
N LEU A 520 -38.49 0.39 -2.94
CA LEU A 520 -39.74 -0.31 -2.72
C LEU A 520 -39.71 -1.01 -1.37
N ILE A 521 -40.78 -0.87 -0.62
CA ILE A 521 -41.12 -1.69 0.55
C ILE A 521 -42.44 -2.38 0.24
N ASN A 522 -42.40 -3.71 0.18
CA ASN A 522 -43.58 -4.54 0.07
C ASN A 522 -43.81 -5.17 1.43
N ASP A 523 -45.01 -5.16 1.93
CA ASP A 523 -45.42 -5.80 3.16
C ASP A 523 -44.55 -5.46 4.38
N GLY A 524 -45.17 -5.07 5.44
CA GLY A 524 -44.48 -4.75 6.65
C GLY A 524 -45.42 -4.13 7.68
N ALA A 525 -44.84 -3.73 8.81
CA ALA A 525 -45.57 -2.92 9.78
C ALA A 525 -44.62 -1.88 10.39
N ILE A 526 -45.18 -0.77 10.77
CA ILE A 526 -44.49 0.32 11.42
C ILE A 526 -45.16 0.63 12.75
N SER A 527 -44.40 1.00 13.76
CA SER A 527 -45.01 1.32 15.07
C SER A 527 -46.02 2.47 14.95
N ARG A 528 -47.11 2.38 15.68
CA ARG A 528 -48.11 3.45 15.72
C ARG A 528 -47.49 4.76 16.24
N GLU A 529 -46.59 4.70 17.21
CA GLU A 529 -45.89 5.85 17.74
C GLU A 529 -45.18 6.61 16.61
N LEU A 530 -44.47 5.92 15.72
CA LEU A 530 -43.80 6.55 14.58
C LEU A 530 -44.78 7.17 13.59
N MET A 531 -45.89 6.50 13.31
CA MET A 531 -46.95 7.00 12.44
C MET A 531 -47.64 8.24 13.01
N GLU A 532 -47.92 8.26 14.31
CA GLU A 532 -48.53 9.43 14.97
C GLU A 532 -47.56 10.58 15.04
N LEU A 533 -46.25 10.35 15.23
CA LEU A 533 -45.24 11.38 15.12
C LEU A 533 -45.18 11.99 13.71
N ALA A 534 -45.22 11.13 12.66
CA ALA A 534 -45.27 11.59 11.27
C ALA A 534 -46.58 12.30 10.92
N GLY A 535 -47.69 11.91 11.52
CA GLY A 535 -49.06 12.47 11.32
C GLY A 535 -49.42 13.62 12.24
N LEU A 536 -48.50 13.97 13.16
CA LEU A 536 -48.73 15.04 14.19
C LEU A 536 -50.05 14.86 14.98
N ASN A 537 -50.45 13.65 15.28
CA ASN A 537 -51.66 13.39 16.05
C ASN A 537 -51.33 13.21 17.53
N VAL A 538 -51.17 14.32 18.24
CA VAL A 538 -50.76 14.35 19.66
C VAL A 538 -51.78 13.61 20.54
N GLY A 539 -53.07 13.66 20.20
CA GLY A 539 -54.12 13.00 20.98
C GLY A 539 -53.97 11.45 20.93
N ASN A 540 -53.80 10.89 19.75
CA ASN A 540 -53.64 9.42 19.59
C ASN A 540 -52.27 8.95 20.11
N TYR A 541 -51.24 9.78 20.06
CA TYR A 541 -49.93 9.50 20.67
C TYR A 541 -50.04 9.25 22.17
N VAL A 542 -50.74 10.15 22.85
CA VAL A 542 -51.00 10.04 24.31
C VAL A 542 -51.87 8.83 24.62
N VAL A 543 -52.93 8.57 23.84
CA VAL A 543 -53.81 7.43 24.00
C VAL A 543 -53.06 6.12 23.72
N GLY A 544 -52.23 6.07 22.67
CA GLY A 544 -51.39 4.90 22.38
C GLY A 544 -50.40 4.54 23.51
N LYS A 545 -49.78 5.55 24.15
CA LYS A 545 -48.96 5.34 25.34
C LYS A 545 -49.72 4.82 26.58
N LEU A 546 -51.00 5.15 26.70
CA LEU A 546 -51.82 4.76 27.83
C LEU A 546 -52.48 3.39 27.68
N PHE A 547 -52.82 2.96 26.43
CA PHE A 547 -53.65 1.80 26.14
C PHE A 547 -52.93 0.73 25.30
N GLY A 548 -51.64 0.86 25.06
CA GLY A 548 -50.83 -0.05 24.26
C GLY A 548 -50.75 0.36 22.80
N ASP A 549 -49.58 0.09 22.22
CA ASP A 549 -49.26 0.43 20.83
C ASP A 549 -49.51 -0.80 19.94
N LYS A 550 -50.40 -0.66 18.93
CA LYS A 550 -50.57 -1.66 17.88
C LYS A 550 -49.78 -1.23 16.64
N ASP A 551 -49.06 -2.16 16.05
CA ASP A 551 -48.35 -1.92 14.80
C ASP A 551 -49.36 -1.58 13.68
N VAL A 552 -48.96 -0.63 12.83
CA VAL A 552 -49.72 -0.18 11.66
C VAL A 552 -49.17 -0.90 10.41
N GLN A 553 -50.03 -1.61 9.70
CA GLN A 553 -49.62 -2.33 8.50
C GLN A 553 -49.18 -1.36 7.39
N ILE A 554 -48.07 -1.66 6.74
CA ILE A 554 -47.60 -1.00 5.53
C ILE A 554 -48.21 -1.72 4.34
N ASN A 555 -49.07 -1.03 3.59
CA ASN A 555 -49.57 -1.58 2.33
C ASN A 555 -48.46 -1.62 1.28
N CYS A 556 -47.74 -0.51 1.15
CA CYS A 556 -46.51 -0.40 0.38
C CYS A 556 -45.79 0.93 0.62
N ALA A 557 -44.51 1.01 0.26
CA ALA A 557 -43.87 2.28 0.03
C ALA A 557 -43.09 2.21 -1.27
N ALA A 558 -43.19 3.27 -2.08
CA ALA A 558 -42.50 3.36 -3.35
C ALA A 558 -41.88 4.76 -3.51
N ALA A 559 -40.62 4.80 -3.95
CA ALA A 559 -39.95 6.05 -4.27
C ALA A 559 -39.28 5.93 -5.66
N ASP A 560 -39.48 6.93 -6.51
CA ASP A 560 -38.77 7.17 -7.75
C ASP A 560 -38.17 8.57 -7.70
N VAL A 561 -36.84 8.66 -7.76
CA VAL A 561 -36.07 9.89 -7.64
C VAL A 561 -35.22 10.05 -8.87
N GLY A 562 -35.43 11.14 -9.61
CA GLY A 562 -34.57 11.53 -10.72
C GLY A 562 -33.46 12.43 -10.25
N ILE A 563 -32.25 12.24 -10.74
CA ILE A 563 -31.08 13.06 -10.41
C ILE A 563 -30.61 13.74 -11.71
N LYS A 564 -30.49 15.05 -11.67
CA LYS A 564 -29.99 15.85 -12.80
C LYS A 564 -29.01 16.91 -12.28
N ASP A 565 -27.78 16.88 -12.80
CA ASP A 565 -26.72 17.83 -12.45
C ASP A 565 -26.56 18.05 -10.93
N GLY A 566 -26.55 16.94 -10.19
CA GLY A 566 -26.42 16.93 -8.74
C GLY A 566 -27.68 17.29 -7.94
N LEU A 567 -28.79 17.60 -8.62
CA LEU A 567 -30.08 17.87 -7.99
C LEU A 567 -30.97 16.61 -8.10
N ALA A 568 -31.19 15.94 -7.00
CA ALA A 568 -32.15 14.86 -6.86
C ALA A 568 -33.54 15.45 -6.61
N SER A 569 -34.54 15.00 -7.35
CA SER A 569 -35.94 15.43 -7.24
C SER A 569 -36.84 14.23 -7.12
N THR A 570 -37.78 14.25 -6.19
CA THR A 570 -38.80 13.23 -6.07
C THR A 570 -39.77 13.32 -7.23
N ARG A 571 -39.93 12.24 -8.01
CA ARG A 571 -40.99 12.07 -9.02
C ARG A 571 -42.20 11.44 -8.36
N VAL A 572 -41.97 10.44 -7.54
CA VAL A 572 -42.95 9.76 -6.69
C VAL A 572 -42.24 9.40 -5.40
N PHE A 573 -42.85 9.70 -4.27
CA PHE A 573 -42.48 9.12 -2.99
C PHE A 573 -43.76 8.99 -2.16
N VAL A 574 -44.28 7.78 -2.10
CA VAL A 574 -45.50 7.42 -1.39
C VAL A 574 -45.20 6.35 -0.36
N PHE A 575 -45.68 6.57 0.85
CA PHE A 575 -45.64 5.59 1.91
C PHE A 575 -47.10 5.35 2.37
N ASP A 576 -47.65 4.24 1.91
CA ASP A 576 -49.06 3.88 2.13
C ASP A 576 -49.20 2.84 3.25
N THR A 577 -50.03 3.14 4.24
CA THR A 577 -50.32 2.29 5.36
C THR A 577 -51.86 2.09 5.49
N GLU A 578 -52.29 1.20 6.35
CA GLU A 578 -53.74 1.03 6.65
C GLU A 578 -54.38 2.32 7.18
N ASN A 579 -53.61 3.19 7.85
CA ASN A 579 -54.14 4.35 8.56
C ASN A 579 -53.92 5.69 7.86
N ALA A 580 -52.92 5.80 7.00
CA ALA A 580 -52.54 7.04 6.34
C ALA A 580 -51.69 6.81 5.06
N ILE A 581 -51.71 7.77 4.17
CA ILE A 581 -50.78 7.89 3.05
C ILE A 581 -49.85 9.07 3.33
N ILE A 582 -48.56 8.90 3.17
CA ILE A 582 -47.57 9.95 3.34
C ILE A 582 -46.90 10.20 1.98
N TYR A 583 -46.97 11.43 1.52
CA TYR A 583 -46.27 11.90 0.33
C TYR A 583 -45.04 12.67 0.73
N VAL A 584 -43.94 12.46 0.03
CA VAL A 584 -42.70 13.24 0.22
C VAL A 584 -42.33 13.86 -1.13
N ASP A 585 -42.37 15.19 -1.16
CA ASP A 585 -41.99 16.00 -2.32
C ASP A 585 -40.80 16.86 -1.98
N GLY A 586 -39.97 17.15 -2.99
CA GLY A 586 -38.86 18.08 -2.80
C GLY A 586 -37.58 17.68 -3.47
N THR A 587 -36.50 18.31 -3.01
CA THR A 587 -35.18 18.18 -3.64
C THR A 587 -34.06 17.96 -2.63
N VAL A 588 -33.02 17.28 -3.12
CA VAL A 588 -31.75 17.09 -2.43
C VAL A 588 -30.64 17.56 -3.39
N ASN A 589 -29.96 18.64 -3.04
CA ASN A 589 -28.88 19.17 -3.84
C ASN A 589 -27.53 18.70 -3.29
N PHE A 590 -26.85 17.81 -4.01
CA PHE A 590 -25.55 17.27 -3.61
C PHE A 590 -24.40 18.26 -3.78
N ALA A 591 -24.49 19.21 -4.72
CA ALA A 591 -23.45 20.22 -4.93
C ALA A 591 -23.38 21.23 -3.78
N SER A 592 -24.56 21.74 -3.33
CA SER A 592 -24.68 22.66 -2.19
C SER A 592 -24.84 21.94 -0.84
N GLU A 593 -25.07 20.63 -0.86
CA GLU A 593 -25.38 19.78 0.30
C GLU A 593 -26.60 20.31 1.07
N GLN A 594 -27.69 20.56 0.36
CA GLN A 594 -28.92 21.10 0.91
C GLN A 594 -30.11 20.16 0.68
N LEU A 595 -30.99 20.14 1.68
CA LEU A 595 -32.28 19.46 1.68
C LEU A 595 -33.40 20.48 1.61
N ASP A 596 -34.44 20.23 0.83
CA ASP A 596 -35.71 20.89 0.86
C ASP A 596 -36.83 19.87 0.56
N LEU A 597 -37.26 19.18 1.61
CA LEU A 597 -38.27 18.15 1.54
C LEU A 597 -39.55 18.60 2.29
N LYS A 598 -40.68 18.32 1.68
CA LYS A 598 -42.01 18.48 2.25
C LYS A 598 -42.64 17.12 2.43
N ILE A 599 -43.11 16.85 3.63
CA ILE A 599 -43.79 15.61 4.00
C ILE A 599 -45.25 15.91 4.27
N THR A 600 -46.15 15.33 3.50
CA THR A 600 -47.59 15.58 3.58
C THR A 600 -48.31 14.31 3.95
N PRO A 601 -48.74 14.14 5.23
CA PRO A 601 -49.56 12.99 5.65
C PRO A 601 -51.04 13.19 5.35
N GLU A 602 -51.69 12.18 4.76
CA GLU A 602 -53.11 12.11 4.52
C GLU A 602 -53.70 10.92 5.30
N SER A 603 -54.73 11.10 6.09
CA SER A 603 -55.34 10.07 6.93
C SER A 603 -56.45 9.34 6.16
N LYS A 604 -56.55 8.04 6.28
CA LYS A 604 -57.61 7.23 5.67
C LYS A 604 -58.91 7.13 6.49
N GLY A 605 -58.90 7.64 7.72
CA GLY A 605 -60.04 7.61 8.61
C GLY A 605 -60.28 8.89 9.38
N LEU A 606 -61.42 8.99 10.04
CA LEU A 606 -61.74 10.08 10.96
C LEU A 606 -60.82 10.04 12.17
N ARG A 607 -60.17 11.18 12.49
CA ARG A 607 -59.30 11.33 13.65
C ARG A 607 -59.68 12.55 14.47
N LEU A 608 -59.85 12.33 15.74
CA LEU A 608 -60.07 13.39 16.71
C LEU A 608 -58.72 14.04 17.08
N PHE A 609 -58.72 15.35 17.24
CA PHE A 609 -57.54 16.15 17.60
C PHE A 609 -56.39 16.11 16.58
N SER A 610 -56.66 15.98 15.28
CA SER A 610 -55.64 15.98 14.23
C SER A 610 -55.19 17.40 13.88
N LEU A 611 -53.95 17.74 14.23
CA LEU A 611 -53.25 18.97 13.81
C LEU A 611 -52.47 18.72 12.54
N ARG A 612 -53.14 18.35 11.44
CA ARG A 612 -52.50 18.10 10.16
C ARG A 612 -51.76 19.33 9.62
N SER A 613 -50.49 19.33 9.66
CA SER A 613 -49.67 20.31 8.95
C SER A 613 -48.57 19.59 8.23
N PRO A 614 -48.23 19.97 6.99
CA PRO A 614 -47.05 19.39 6.31
C PRO A 614 -45.81 19.62 7.17
N LEU A 615 -44.99 18.57 7.24
CA LEU A 615 -43.65 18.63 7.84
C LEU A 615 -42.65 19.09 6.78
N TYR A 616 -41.55 19.61 7.21
CA TYR A 616 -40.42 19.89 6.32
C TYR A 616 -39.13 19.34 6.89
N VAL A 617 -38.19 18.95 6.00
CA VAL A 617 -36.79 18.74 6.32
C VAL A 617 -35.97 19.61 5.41
N ARG A 618 -35.29 20.62 5.98
CA ARG A 618 -34.57 21.64 5.22
C ARG A 618 -33.19 21.95 5.80
N GLY A 619 -32.33 22.54 4.98
CA GLY A 619 -31.04 23.03 5.39
C GLY A 619 -29.88 22.18 4.93
N LYS A 620 -28.68 22.46 5.46
CA LYS A 620 -27.45 21.75 5.06
C LYS A 620 -27.42 20.32 5.63
N PHE A 621 -26.76 19.40 4.92
CA PHE A 621 -26.58 18.00 5.36
C PHE A 621 -25.93 17.90 6.75
N VAL A 622 -25.01 18.79 7.05
CA VAL A 622 -24.30 18.83 8.34
C VAL A 622 -25.23 19.16 9.52
N LYS A 623 -26.30 19.91 9.26
CA LYS A 623 -27.26 20.33 10.29
C LYS A 623 -28.65 20.58 9.67
N PRO A 624 -29.36 19.46 9.31
CA PRO A 624 -30.71 19.60 8.78
C PRO A 624 -31.66 20.07 9.89
N SER A 625 -32.68 20.83 9.52
CA SER A 625 -33.79 21.24 10.39
C SER A 625 -35.08 20.56 9.97
N ALA A 626 -35.79 19.98 10.90
CA ALA A 626 -37.12 19.41 10.67
C ALA A 626 -38.14 20.19 11.52
N GLY A 627 -39.33 20.39 10.97
CA GLY A 627 -40.37 21.12 11.67
C GLY A 627 -41.69 21.07 10.93
N VAL A 628 -42.67 21.81 11.48
CA VAL A 628 -44.03 21.95 10.96
C VAL A 628 -44.19 23.24 10.20
N GLN A 629 -44.95 23.24 9.13
CA GLN A 629 -45.31 24.48 8.44
C GLN A 629 -46.32 25.25 9.30
N ALA A 630 -45.91 26.38 9.87
CA ALA A 630 -46.70 27.09 10.88
C ALA A 630 -48.01 27.69 10.34
N LEU A 631 -48.06 28.12 9.08
CA LEU A 631 -49.25 28.79 8.53
C LEU A 631 -50.51 27.91 8.50
N PRO A 632 -50.50 26.65 7.98
CA PRO A 632 -51.65 25.76 8.04
C PRO A 632 -52.07 25.43 9.48
N LEU A 633 -51.12 25.35 10.40
CA LEU A 633 -51.38 25.10 11.82
C LEU A 633 -52.07 26.30 12.48
N ALA A 634 -51.59 27.52 12.22
CA ALA A 634 -52.17 28.74 12.73
C ALA A 634 -53.62 28.96 12.26
N LEU A 635 -53.88 28.68 10.96
CA LEU A 635 -55.22 28.80 10.42
C LEU A 635 -56.24 27.82 11.06
N ARG A 636 -55.79 26.61 11.41
CA ARG A 636 -56.65 25.64 12.12
C ARG A 636 -56.83 25.99 13.58
N GLY A 637 -55.80 26.49 14.26
CA GLY A 637 -55.87 27.02 15.61
C GLY A 637 -56.79 28.23 15.70
N ALA A 638 -56.72 29.15 14.74
CA ALA A 638 -57.65 30.28 14.66
C ALA A 638 -59.09 29.86 14.41
N GLY A 639 -59.31 28.84 13.53
CA GLY A 639 -60.63 28.28 13.32
C GLY A 639 -61.25 27.62 14.58
N MET A 640 -60.38 26.94 15.36
CA MET A 640 -60.80 26.38 16.65
C MET A 640 -61.24 27.44 17.67
N VAL A 641 -60.48 28.51 17.78
CA VAL A 641 -60.83 29.64 18.66
C VAL A 641 -62.12 30.35 18.17
N ALA A 642 -62.20 30.58 16.86
CA ALA A 642 -63.38 31.21 16.26
C ALA A 642 -64.67 30.40 16.49
N LEU A 643 -64.58 29.07 16.29
CA LEU A 643 -65.74 28.15 16.53
C LEU A 643 -66.03 28.03 18.04
N GLY A 644 -65.04 27.99 18.90
CA GLY A 644 -65.21 27.92 20.35
C GLY A 644 -65.88 29.18 20.93
N VAL A 645 -65.56 30.37 20.40
CA VAL A 645 -66.18 31.65 20.81
C VAL A 645 -67.59 31.81 20.24
N ALA A 646 -67.83 31.32 19.01
CA ALA A 646 -69.13 31.53 18.34
C ALA A 646 -70.23 30.55 18.79
N ILE A 647 -69.90 29.31 19.14
CA ILE A 647 -70.88 28.21 19.34
C ILE A 647 -70.65 27.49 20.67
N GLY A 648 -69.64 27.85 21.45
CA GLY A 648 -69.25 27.22 22.71
C GLY A 648 -68.00 26.33 22.63
N PRO A 649 -67.39 25.98 23.78
CA PRO A 649 -66.11 25.25 23.83
C PRO A 649 -66.12 23.92 23.09
N ALA A 650 -67.23 23.22 23.04
CA ALA A 650 -67.35 21.91 22.31
C ALA A 650 -67.24 22.09 20.79
N ALA A 651 -67.64 23.20 20.21
CA ALA A 651 -67.58 23.47 18.79
C ALA A 651 -66.15 23.76 18.31
N GLY A 652 -65.26 24.28 19.17
CA GLY A 652 -63.87 24.46 18.88
C GLY A 652 -63.14 23.14 18.62
N LEU A 653 -63.60 22.02 19.22
CA LEU A 653 -63.05 20.69 18.99
C LEU A 653 -63.38 20.15 17.60
N LEU A 654 -64.46 20.61 16.95
CA LEU A 654 -64.82 20.20 15.59
C LEU A 654 -63.79 20.60 14.55
N ALA A 655 -63.04 21.68 14.76
CA ALA A 655 -61.95 22.08 13.89
C ALA A 655 -60.71 21.16 13.95
N LEU A 656 -60.64 20.31 14.97
CA LEU A 656 -59.60 19.30 15.16
C LEU A 656 -59.98 17.94 14.54
N ILE A 657 -61.22 17.79 14.03
CA ILE A 657 -61.62 16.58 13.33
C ILE A 657 -61.13 16.68 11.87
N ALA A 658 -60.26 15.77 11.45
CA ALA A 658 -59.86 15.66 10.08
C ALA A 658 -60.58 14.45 9.40
N PRO A 659 -61.42 14.70 8.37
CA PRO A 659 -62.00 13.61 7.59
C PRO A 659 -60.89 12.82 6.89
N GLY A 660 -61.04 11.52 6.78
CA GLY A 660 -60.17 10.70 6.00
C GLY A 660 -60.50 10.89 4.52
N ASP A 661 -59.50 11.19 3.72
CA ASP A 661 -59.60 11.42 2.28
C ASP A 661 -58.61 10.57 1.46
N GLY A 662 -57.98 9.58 2.13
CA GLY A 662 -57.07 8.64 1.48
C GLY A 662 -57.78 7.53 0.70
N GLU A 663 -57.39 7.32 -0.55
CA GLU A 663 -57.86 6.19 -1.35
C GLU A 663 -57.21 4.89 -0.88
N GLN A 664 -57.94 3.77 -0.99
CA GLN A 664 -57.39 2.45 -0.62
C GLN A 664 -56.42 1.97 -1.70
N ASN A 665 -55.16 1.67 -1.29
CA ASN A 665 -54.11 1.07 -2.10
C ASN A 665 -53.67 1.86 -3.36
N GLN A 666 -52.87 2.87 -3.18
CA GLN A 666 -52.27 3.69 -4.27
C GLN A 666 -51.03 3.04 -4.92
N CYS A 667 -50.52 1.93 -4.38
CA CYS A 667 -49.25 1.38 -4.80
C CYS A 667 -49.33 0.51 -6.06
N THR A 668 -50.42 -0.21 -6.29
CA THR A 668 -50.55 -1.13 -7.44
C THR A 668 -50.35 -0.38 -8.78
N PRO A 669 -51.01 0.77 -9.02
CA PRO A 669 -50.82 1.54 -10.25
C PRO A 669 -49.39 2.11 -10.38
N LEU A 670 -48.81 2.54 -9.28
CA LEU A 670 -47.44 3.07 -9.25
C LEU A 670 -46.39 2.00 -9.52
N LEU A 671 -46.57 0.82 -8.96
CA LEU A 671 -45.71 -0.35 -9.19
C LEU A 671 -45.73 -0.81 -10.65
N GLU A 672 -46.90 -0.80 -11.27
CA GLU A 672 -47.03 -1.12 -12.69
C GLU A 672 -46.36 -0.10 -13.58
N GLN A 673 -46.52 1.19 -13.25
CA GLN A 673 -45.79 2.28 -13.96
C GLN A 673 -44.27 2.19 -13.79
N MET A 674 -43.79 1.89 -12.59
CA MET A 674 -42.35 1.66 -12.32
C MET A 674 -41.83 0.42 -13.07
N LYS A 675 -42.61 -0.68 -13.16
CA LYS A 675 -42.25 -1.87 -13.94
C LYS A 675 -42.20 -1.59 -15.44
N ALA A 676 -43.12 -0.76 -15.95
CA ALA A 676 -43.21 -0.41 -17.37
C ALA A 676 -42.11 0.57 -17.82
N GLY A 677 -41.25 1.06 -16.92
CA GLY A 677 -40.20 2.02 -17.25
C GLY A 677 -40.72 3.39 -17.67
N LYS A 678 -42.00 3.67 -17.52
CA LYS A 678 -42.61 4.98 -17.83
C LYS A 678 -42.49 5.87 -16.58
N ALA A 679 -42.14 7.14 -16.78
CA ALA A 679 -42.27 8.13 -15.72
C ALA A 679 -43.73 8.13 -15.22
N PRO A 680 -43.99 8.10 -13.90
CA PRO A 680 -45.32 8.22 -13.40
C PRO A 680 -46.00 9.48 -13.93
N ALA A 681 -47.25 9.40 -14.35
CA ALA A 681 -48.04 10.59 -14.63
C ALA A 681 -48.11 11.41 -13.35
N GLU A 682 -47.89 12.75 -13.43
CA GLU A 682 -48.04 13.63 -12.28
C GLU A 682 -49.31 13.29 -11.52
N VAL A 683 -49.17 12.90 -10.29
CA VAL A 683 -50.30 12.72 -9.39
C VAL A 683 -50.89 14.11 -9.19
N LYS A 684 -51.99 14.42 -9.87
CA LYS A 684 -52.71 15.66 -9.70
C LYS A 684 -53.20 15.74 -8.24
N THR A 685 -52.50 16.43 -7.41
CA THR A 685 -53.02 16.86 -6.13
C THR A 685 -54.26 17.70 -6.42
N LYS A 686 -55.45 17.16 -6.12
CA LYS A 686 -56.65 17.97 -6.07
C LYS A 686 -56.40 19.15 -5.13
N LYS A 687 -56.56 20.39 -5.66
CA LYS A 687 -56.47 21.63 -4.91
C LYS A 687 -57.48 21.70 -3.77
#